data_6924c51d914f19ed3d0913b106d5d7bf
#
_entry.id   6924c51d914f19ed3d0913b106d5d7bf
#
_cell.length_a   1.000
_cell.length_b   1.000
_cell.length_c   1.000
_cell.angle_alpha   90.00
_cell.angle_beta   90.00
_cell.angle_gamma   90.00
#
_symmetry.space_group_name_H-M   'P 1'
#
loop_
_entity.id
_entity.type
_entity.pdbx_description
1 polymer ?
#
loop_
_entity_poly.entity_id
_entity_poly.type
_entity_poly.pdbx_seq_one_letter_code
_entity_poly.pdbx_strand_id
1 'polypeptide(L)'
;ASDVYKRQDYIHPYIIWCIDVFLSVISSFSIFLFFHYLINISIHFNQQRYILLIAVISSIVWTGICKTYEGIIRYSTLVELTRIIYAMLLKALTFVLFAYITLDYIGLFIYSIIITDFISSVFLLMCTRILTVNFYYHLLQLLKKPRQATLIYGISERGISLANYLRSENNPYNVFGFITRKPENKKYRLVGYQIYLIDEENSLRKLFSALKVNCILFLSHTDLRNDEEIVQYGLENHICLRIAPFLTEQTQWSKIQLRNIQIEDLLSREEINIDLDNIRNELSGSVIMVTGAAGSIGSELCRQLCCFNLKQLILFDFSETATYEVDMELKKRFPDRSILPIIGDVRNRDRVESQTRLYHPDIIFHAAAYKHVPMMEKYPCEAVRTNVLGTSIMADTALKYGVKKFIMISTDKAVNPSSVMGATKRLAEMYVQSLGSAIQEGNIIGKTSFITTRFGNVLGSNGSVIPLFRQQIMEGGPVTVTHPDIIRYFMTIPEACRLVLEAAFMGQGNDIFIFDMGKPVKITDMACRMIKLAGLQPDKDIEIVYTGLRPGEKLYEELLYNEENSTPTLNPKIFKGISLKQDYDKIKPALQQLVEVAQTDNKKETVYQLKQIVPEFKSMNSVYEALDEKTYISKKMKSNIMFN
;
A
#
# COMPACT_ATOMS: atom_id res chain seq x y z
N ALA A 1 14.62 1.12 -24.74
CA ALA A 1 13.94 0.28 -25.75
C ALA A 1 14.79 -0.90 -26.24
N SER A 2 16.14 -0.82 -26.18
CA SER A 2 17.03 -1.89 -26.71
C SER A 2 17.11 -3.14 -25.80
N ASP A 3 16.82 -3.04 -24.51
CA ASP A 3 16.99 -4.17 -23.57
C ASP A 3 15.73 -5.04 -23.41
N VAL A 4 14.57 -4.56 -23.84
CA VAL A 4 13.32 -5.35 -23.82
C VAL A 4 13.28 -6.36 -24.99
N TYR A 5 14.01 -6.11 -26.06
CA TYR A 5 14.10 -7.00 -27.23
C TYR A 5 15.03 -8.21 -27.04
N LYS A 6 15.89 -8.25 -26.02
CA LYS A 6 16.93 -9.29 -25.84
C LYS A 6 16.49 -10.57 -25.10
N ARG A 7 15.24 -10.72 -24.72
CA ARG A 7 14.74 -11.90 -23.96
C ARG A 7 13.52 -12.58 -24.56
N GLN A 8 13.37 -12.59 -25.87
CA GLN A 8 12.37 -13.43 -26.53
C GLN A 8 13.12 -14.44 -27.38
N ASP A 9 12.94 -15.73 -27.08
CA ASP A 9 13.47 -16.86 -27.87
C ASP A 9 12.85 -16.83 -29.27
N TYR A 10 13.56 -16.21 -30.22
CA TYR A 10 13.21 -16.20 -31.62
C TYR A 10 13.86 -17.39 -32.31
N ILE A 11 13.08 -18.12 -33.13
CA ILE A 11 13.64 -19.04 -34.11
C ILE A 11 14.53 -18.22 -35.04
N HIS A 12 15.79 -18.61 -35.18
CA HIS A 12 16.76 -17.86 -35.96
C HIS A 12 16.27 -17.74 -37.42
N PRO A 13 16.28 -16.56 -38.04
CA PRO A 13 15.76 -16.35 -39.40
C PRO A 13 16.29 -17.34 -40.45
N TYR A 14 17.53 -17.74 -40.31
CA TYR A 14 18.14 -18.76 -41.22
C TYR A 14 17.47 -20.14 -41.12
N ILE A 15 16.94 -20.54 -39.99
CA ILE A 15 16.20 -21.81 -39.86
C ILE A 15 14.91 -21.73 -40.68
N ILE A 16 14.22 -20.61 -40.63
CA ILE A 16 12.99 -20.37 -41.40
C ILE A 16 13.31 -20.41 -42.89
N TRP A 17 14.40 -19.74 -43.31
CA TRP A 17 14.88 -19.77 -44.68
C TRP A 17 15.20 -21.17 -45.18
N CYS A 18 15.93 -21.97 -44.40
CA CYS A 18 16.25 -23.37 -44.73
C CYS A 18 14.95 -24.19 -44.92
N ILE A 19 13.93 -23.97 -44.07
CA ILE A 19 12.62 -24.66 -44.18
C ILE A 19 11.93 -24.23 -45.48
N ASP A 20 11.89 -22.95 -45.80
CA ASP A 20 11.27 -22.43 -47.05
C ASP A 20 11.92 -23.00 -48.29
N VAL A 21 13.27 -23.01 -48.32
CA VAL A 21 14.04 -23.61 -49.44
C VAL A 21 13.75 -25.11 -49.55
N PHE A 22 13.80 -25.85 -48.43
CA PHE A 22 13.57 -27.28 -48.40
C PHE A 22 12.17 -27.65 -48.90
N LEU A 23 11.14 -26.96 -48.41
CA LEU A 23 9.75 -27.18 -48.83
C LEU A 23 9.52 -26.83 -50.30
N SER A 24 10.14 -25.76 -50.78
CA SER A 24 10.04 -25.36 -52.17
C SER A 24 10.71 -26.39 -53.11
N VAL A 25 11.85 -26.97 -52.70
CA VAL A 25 12.56 -28.03 -53.47
C VAL A 25 11.77 -29.35 -53.43
N ILE A 26 11.20 -29.71 -52.27
CA ILE A 26 10.33 -30.91 -52.17
C ILE A 26 9.11 -30.78 -53.08
N SER A 27 8.48 -29.59 -53.11
CA SER A 27 7.35 -29.33 -53.98
C SER A 27 7.73 -29.61 -55.44
N SER A 28 8.82 -28.99 -55.92
CA SER A 28 9.29 -29.18 -57.32
C SER A 28 9.63 -30.66 -57.64
N PHE A 29 10.29 -31.34 -56.68
CA PHE A 29 10.63 -32.74 -56.84
C PHE A 29 9.37 -33.65 -56.91
N SER A 30 8.40 -33.39 -56.03
CA SER A 30 7.14 -34.14 -55.99
C SER A 30 6.31 -33.94 -57.26
N ILE A 31 6.21 -32.73 -57.77
CA ILE A 31 5.54 -32.41 -59.02
C ILE A 31 6.24 -33.09 -60.21
N PHE A 32 7.58 -33.01 -60.24
CA PHE A 32 8.38 -33.67 -61.26
C PHE A 32 8.15 -35.18 -61.25
N LEU A 33 8.18 -35.87 -60.07
CA LEU A 33 7.88 -37.28 -59.96
C LEU A 33 6.44 -37.62 -60.40
N PHE A 34 5.48 -36.81 -60.04
CA PHE A 34 4.07 -37.00 -60.41
C PHE A 34 3.92 -37.03 -61.92
N PHE A 35 4.51 -36.05 -62.63
CA PHE A 35 4.42 -36.01 -64.09
C PHE A 35 5.25 -37.09 -64.77
N HIS A 36 6.39 -37.48 -64.21
CA HIS A 36 7.22 -38.56 -64.73
C HIS A 36 6.55 -39.94 -64.64
N TYR A 37 5.98 -40.27 -63.49
CA TYR A 37 5.44 -41.63 -63.26
C TYR A 37 3.96 -41.78 -63.71
N LEU A 38 3.11 -40.77 -63.51
CA LEU A 38 1.68 -40.85 -63.82
C LEU A 38 1.37 -40.56 -65.27
N ILE A 39 2.14 -39.70 -65.93
CA ILE A 39 1.87 -39.25 -67.28
C ILE A 39 2.89 -39.84 -68.29
N ASN A 40 3.79 -40.70 -67.83
CA ASN A 40 4.76 -41.48 -68.63
C ASN A 40 5.66 -40.61 -69.54
N ILE A 41 6.13 -39.45 -69.02
CA ILE A 41 6.98 -38.56 -69.78
C ILE A 41 8.42 -39.06 -69.62
N SER A 42 9.03 -39.57 -70.70
CA SER A 42 10.43 -39.99 -70.74
C SER A 42 11.35 -38.73 -70.84
N ILE A 43 11.82 -38.26 -69.70
CA ILE A 43 12.89 -37.23 -69.67
C ILE A 43 14.22 -37.94 -69.48
N HIS A 44 15.21 -37.63 -70.33
CA HIS A 44 16.56 -38.22 -70.26
C HIS A 44 17.18 -37.97 -68.88
N PHE A 45 17.85 -38.96 -68.31
CA PHE A 45 18.46 -38.95 -66.95
C PHE A 45 19.35 -37.72 -66.68
N ASN A 46 20.06 -37.25 -67.69
CA ASN A 46 20.89 -36.04 -67.57
C ASN A 46 20.08 -34.78 -67.41
N GLN A 47 18.92 -34.67 -68.07
CA GLN A 47 18.03 -33.51 -67.96
C GLN A 47 17.34 -33.45 -66.62
N GLN A 48 17.05 -34.59 -65.99
CA GLN A 48 16.48 -34.66 -64.63
C GLN A 48 17.39 -34.02 -63.58
N ARG A 49 18.72 -34.25 -63.66
CA ARG A 49 19.70 -33.64 -62.76
C ARG A 49 19.74 -32.12 -62.90
N TYR A 50 19.68 -31.58 -64.10
CA TYR A 50 19.69 -30.15 -64.33
C TYR A 50 18.42 -29.48 -63.82
N ILE A 51 17.26 -30.07 -63.97
CA ILE A 51 15.96 -29.56 -63.45
C ILE A 51 16.03 -29.50 -61.92
N LEU A 52 16.50 -30.55 -61.23
CA LEU A 52 16.66 -30.53 -59.78
C LEU A 52 17.67 -29.48 -59.29
N LEU A 53 18.79 -29.35 -59.97
CA LEU A 53 19.82 -28.36 -59.61
C LEU A 53 19.29 -26.93 -59.74
N ILE A 54 18.49 -26.66 -60.76
CA ILE A 54 17.85 -25.37 -60.97
C ILE A 54 16.77 -25.10 -59.95
N ALA A 55 16.01 -26.15 -59.54
CA ALA A 55 15.01 -26.03 -58.50
C ALA A 55 15.68 -25.60 -57.16
N VAL A 56 16.82 -26.20 -56.82
CA VAL A 56 17.58 -25.84 -55.59
C VAL A 56 18.12 -24.41 -55.69
N ILE A 57 18.85 -24.09 -56.79
CA ILE A 57 19.44 -22.77 -56.96
C ILE A 57 18.42 -21.66 -57.01
N SER A 58 17.35 -21.82 -57.80
CA SER A 58 16.29 -20.81 -57.90
C SER A 58 15.53 -20.62 -56.61
N SER A 59 15.28 -21.71 -55.85
CA SER A 59 14.66 -21.60 -54.52
C SER A 59 15.54 -20.83 -53.54
N ILE A 60 16.85 -21.13 -53.45
CA ILE A 60 17.82 -20.41 -52.62
C ILE A 60 17.86 -18.92 -52.98
N VAL A 61 18.04 -18.63 -54.25
CA VAL A 61 18.22 -17.24 -54.75
C VAL A 61 16.93 -16.41 -54.51
N TRP A 62 15.80 -16.88 -54.91
CA TRP A 62 14.58 -16.07 -54.87
C TRP A 62 13.98 -15.96 -53.51
N THR A 63 14.04 -16.99 -52.64
CA THR A 63 13.63 -16.87 -51.24
C THR A 63 14.58 -15.93 -50.49
N GLY A 64 15.86 -15.91 -50.82
CA GLY A 64 16.84 -15.00 -50.25
C GLY A 64 16.61 -13.54 -50.66
N ILE A 65 16.42 -13.29 -51.99
CA ILE A 65 16.20 -11.93 -52.52
C ILE A 65 14.86 -11.36 -52.03
N CYS A 66 13.79 -12.13 -52.06
CA CYS A 66 12.48 -11.71 -51.57
C CYS A 66 12.38 -11.70 -50.03
N LYS A 67 13.41 -12.16 -49.35
CA LYS A 67 13.51 -12.13 -47.88
C LYS A 67 12.27 -12.77 -47.21
N THR A 68 11.87 -13.95 -47.67
CA THR A 68 10.70 -14.67 -47.15
C THR A 68 10.82 -14.99 -45.64
N TYR A 69 12.02 -14.96 -45.10
CA TYR A 69 12.38 -15.23 -43.70
C TYR A 69 12.42 -13.98 -42.83
N GLU A 70 12.35 -12.77 -43.40
CA GLU A 70 12.27 -11.51 -42.65
C GLU A 70 10.86 -11.26 -42.15
N GLY A 71 10.45 -11.96 -41.12
CA GLY A 71 9.17 -11.74 -40.43
C GLY A 71 9.17 -12.44 -39.09
N ILE A 72 8.45 -11.84 -38.13
CA ILE A 72 8.19 -12.51 -36.87
C ILE A 72 7.01 -13.46 -37.11
N ILE A 73 7.24 -14.78 -37.09
CA ILE A 73 6.21 -15.82 -37.35
C ILE A 73 4.91 -15.53 -36.55
N ARG A 74 5.04 -14.90 -35.39
CA ARG A 74 3.95 -14.50 -34.49
C ARG A 74 2.96 -13.48 -35.10
N TYR A 75 3.40 -12.65 -36.04
CA TYR A 75 2.61 -11.56 -36.63
C TYR A 75 2.63 -11.63 -38.16
N SER A 76 2.53 -12.87 -38.70
CA SER A 76 2.51 -13.05 -40.15
C SER A 76 1.42 -12.17 -40.80
N THR A 77 1.86 -11.16 -41.54
CA THR A 77 0.99 -10.17 -42.18
C THR A 77 0.77 -10.54 -43.66
N LEU A 78 -0.21 -9.91 -44.29
CA LEU A 78 -0.43 -10.04 -45.73
C LEU A 78 0.83 -9.73 -46.54
N VAL A 79 1.72 -8.88 -46.02
CA VAL A 79 3.01 -8.52 -46.68
C VAL A 79 3.95 -9.73 -46.76
N GLU A 80 4.00 -10.60 -45.76
CA GLU A 80 4.87 -11.80 -45.79
C GLU A 80 4.32 -12.84 -46.77
N LEU A 81 3.01 -12.99 -46.84
CA LEU A 81 2.37 -13.86 -47.83
C LEU A 81 2.63 -13.38 -49.25
N THR A 82 2.60 -12.08 -49.52
CA THR A 82 2.94 -11.54 -50.83
C THR A 82 4.39 -11.76 -51.22
N ARG A 83 5.35 -11.70 -50.28
CA ARG A 83 6.76 -12.03 -50.53
C ARG A 83 6.97 -13.49 -50.97
N ILE A 84 6.23 -14.44 -50.38
CA ILE A 84 6.25 -15.86 -50.78
C ILE A 84 5.74 -15.99 -52.23
N ILE A 85 4.62 -15.35 -52.57
CA ILE A 85 4.05 -15.39 -53.91
C ILE A 85 5.07 -14.85 -54.94
N TYR A 86 5.70 -13.68 -54.66
CA TYR A 86 6.71 -13.10 -55.53
C TYR A 86 7.93 -14.01 -55.71
N ALA A 87 8.43 -14.61 -54.60
CA ALA A 87 9.57 -15.53 -54.68
C ALA A 87 9.27 -16.74 -55.56
N MET A 88 8.09 -17.35 -55.41
CA MET A 88 7.66 -18.49 -56.23
C MET A 88 7.36 -18.11 -57.66
N LEU A 89 6.84 -16.92 -57.94
CA LEU A 89 6.64 -16.39 -59.29
C LEU A 89 7.99 -16.23 -60.02
N LEU A 90 8.98 -15.64 -59.36
CA LEU A 90 10.33 -15.48 -59.92
C LEU A 90 11.03 -16.83 -60.15
N LYS A 91 10.83 -17.79 -59.24
CA LYS A 91 11.26 -19.17 -59.47
C LYS A 91 10.61 -19.78 -60.72
N ALA A 92 9.30 -19.65 -60.92
CA ALA A 92 8.60 -20.13 -62.09
C ALA A 92 9.15 -19.50 -63.37
N LEU A 93 9.42 -18.16 -63.37
CA LEU A 93 10.03 -17.47 -64.49
C LEU A 93 11.43 -18.00 -64.83
N THR A 94 12.26 -18.37 -63.82
CA THR A 94 13.57 -19.00 -64.09
C THR A 94 13.43 -20.39 -64.72
N PHE A 95 12.39 -21.14 -64.38
CA PHE A 95 12.09 -22.41 -65.04
C PHE A 95 11.66 -22.20 -66.50
N VAL A 96 10.85 -21.22 -66.80
CA VAL A 96 10.44 -20.86 -68.19
C VAL A 96 11.67 -20.48 -69.00
N LEU A 97 12.52 -19.61 -68.46
CA LEU A 97 13.78 -19.16 -69.15
C LEU A 97 14.70 -20.35 -69.40
N PHE A 98 14.88 -21.24 -68.42
CA PHE A 98 15.71 -22.42 -68.59
C PHE A 98 15.14 -23.38 -69.65
N ALA A 99 13.84 -23.62 -69.65
CA ALA A 99 13.15 -24.44 -70.63
C ALA A 99 13.32 -23.86 -72.04
N TYR A 100 13.29 -22.54 -72.21
CA TYR A 100 13.51 -21.84 -73.47
C TYR A 100 14.94 -22.00 -74.00
N ILE A 101 15.92 -22.02 -73.12
CA ILE A 101 17.34 -22.14 -73.53
C ILE A 101 17.74 -23.58 -73.82
N THR A 102 17.15 -24.58 -73.17
CA THR A 102 17.61 -25.97 -73.19
C THR A 102 16.78 -26.92 -74.06
N LEU A 103 15.59 -26.52 -74.43
CA LEU A 103 14.65 -27.35 -75.21
C LEU A 103 14.36 -26.70 -76.54
N ASP A 104 14.61 -27.47 -77.62
CA ASP A 104 14.35 -27.02 -78.99
C ASP A 104 12.85 -26.77 -79.30
N TYR A 105 11.98 -27.32 -78.46
CA TYR A 105 10.54 -27.16 -78.56
C TYR A 105 9.90 -27.14 -77.19
N ILE A 106 9.22 -26.05 -76.82
CA ILE A 106 8.48 -25.89 -75.57
C ILE A 106 7.03 -26.29 -75.86
N GLY A 107 6.66 -27.55 -75.57
CA GLY A 107 5.28 -28.00 -75.64
C GLY A 107 4.40 -27.43 -74.53
N LEU A 108 3.09 -27.31 -74.79
CA LEU A 108 2.06 -26.84 -73.82
C LEU A 108 2.18 -27.55 -72.47
N PHE A 109 2.74 -28.75 -72.45
CA PHE A 109 2.87 -29.61 -71.32
C PHE A 109 3.90 -29.13 -70.26
N ILE A 110 4.97 -28.48 -70.70
CA ILE A 110 6.00 -27.96 -69.81
C ILE A 110 5.45 -26.76 -69.02
N TYR A 111 4.62 -25.95 -69.65
CA TYR A 111 3.92 -24.88 -68.90
C TYR A 111 3.00 -25.41 -67.81
N SER A 112 2.32 -26.57 -68.07
CA SER A 112 1.48 -27.21 -67.02
C SER A 112 2.29 -27.65 -65.81
N ILE A 113 3.50 -28.19 -65.99
CA ILE A 113 4.40 -28.56 -64.90
C ILE A 113 4.82 -27.33 -64.09
N ILE A 114 5.24 -26.25 -64.77
CA ILE A 114 5.70 -25.03 -64.12
C ILE A 114 4.57 -24.35 -63.32
N ILE A 115 3.36 -24.27 -63.90
CA ILE A 115 2.19 -23.71 -63.23
C ILE A 115 1.81 -24.54 -62.02
N THR A 116 1.82 -25.86 -62.15
CA THR A 116 1.51 -26.78 -61.01
C THR A 116 2.56 -26.67 -59.92
N ASP A 117 3.86 -26.56 -60.24
CA ASP A 117 4.92 -26.34 -59.25
C ASP A 117 4.74 -24.99 -58.52
N PHE A 118 4.44 -23.93 -59.27
CA PHE A 118 4.15 -22.63 -58.67
C PHE A 118 3.01 -22.69 -57.65
N ILE A 119 1.85 -23.24 -58.07
CA ILE A 119 0.64 -23.35 -57.21
C ILE A 119 0.96 -24.22 -55.98
N SER A 120 1.58 -25.39 -56.18
CA SER A 120 1.92 -26.30 -55.10
C SER A 120 2.92 -25.71 -54.10
N SER A 121 3.99 -25.06 -54.60
CA SER A 121 4.98 -24.40 -53.77
C SER A 121 4.38 -23.27 -52.94
N VAL A 122 3.57 -22.40 -53.53
CA VAL A 122 2.85 -21.33 -52.81
C VAL A 122 1.93 -21.90 -51.75
N PHE A 123 1.11 -22.91 -52.14
CA PHE A 123 0.19 -23.55 -51.20
C PHE A 123 0.91 -24.21 -50.02
N LEU A 124 1.98 -24.97 -50.27
CA LEU A 124 2.76 -25.64 -49.20
C LEU A 124 3.39 -24.66 -48.23
N LEU A 125 4.02 -23.60 -48.75
CA LEU A 125 4.64 -22.56 -47.93
C LEU A 125 3.61 -21.76 -47.13
N MET A 126 2.44 -21.45 -47.68
CA MET A 126 1.36 -20.78 -46.96
C MET A 126 0.77 -21.67 -45.86
N CYS A 127 0.50 -22.94 -46.17
CA CYS A 127 -0.01 -23.90 -45.18
C CYS A 127 0.94 -24.06 -44.01
N THR A 128 2.24 -24.18 -44.25
CA THR A 128 3.24 -24.28 -43.16
C THR A 128 3.29 -23.03 -42.30
N ARG A 129 3.13 -21.82 -42.88
CA ARG A 129 3.04 -20.59 -42.08
C ARG A 129 1.80 -20.57 -41.20
N ILE A 130 0.63 -20.92 -41.73
CA ILE A 130 -0.62 -20.96 -40.95
C ILE A 130 -0.53 -22.01 -39.85
N LEU A 131 0.01 -23.21 -40.13
CA LEU A 131 0.16 -24.27 -39.15
C LEU A 131 1.15 -23.89 -38.03
N THR A 132 2.30 -23.27 -38.37
CA THR A 132 3.26 -22.81 -37.37
C THR A 132 2.70 -21.71 -36.45
N VAL A 133 1.93 -20.78 -37.01
CA VAL A 133 1.23 -19.74 -36.23
C VAL A 133 0.21 -20.38 -35.29
N ASN A 134 -0.66 -21.26 -35.79
CA ASN A 134 -1.66 -21.94 -34.98
C ASN A 134 -1.04 -22.83 -33.90
N PHE A 135 0.01 -23.58 -34.21
CA PHE A 135 0.74 -24.41 -33.25
C PHE A 135 1.38 -23.57 -32.14
N TYR A 136 2.01 -22.44 -32.50
CA TYR A 136 2.57 -21.51 -31.53
C TYR A 136 1.52 -20.94 -30.58
N TYR A 137 0.35 -20.51 -31.11
CA TYR A 137 -0.76 -20.05 -30.27
C TYR A 137 -1.30 -21.16 -29.36
N HIS A 138 -1.40 -22.38 -29.86
CA HIS A 138 -1.85 -23.52 -29.06
C HIS A 138 -0.84 -23.85 -27.93
N LEU A 139 0.44 -23.84 -28.24
CA LEU A 139 1.52 -24.06 -27.25
C LEU A 139 1.54 -22.96 -26.17
N LEU A 140 1.35 -21.71 -26.57
CA LEU A 140 1.22 -20.58 -25.64
C LEU A 140 0.00 -20.73 -24.73
N GLN A 141 -1.13 -21.23 -25.24
CA GLN A 141 -2.30 -21.50 -24.40
C GLN A 141 -2.06 -22.60 -23.37
N LEU A 142 -1.30 -23.64 -23.73
CA LEU A 142 -0.92 -24.72 -22.80
C LEU A 142 0.10 -24.26 -21.73
N LEU A 143 0.97 -23.32 -22.07
CA LEU A 143 2.00 -22.78 -21.17
C LEU A 143 1.50 -21.60 -20.33
N LYS A 144 0.36 -20.99 -20.65
CA LYS A 144 -0.23 -19.91 -19.85
C LYS A 144 -0.69 -20.48 -18.51
N LYS A 145 -0.17 -19.89 -17.42
CA LYS A 145 -0.71 -20.14 -16.07
C LYS A 145 -2.22 -19.87 -16.08
N PRO A 146 -3.03 -20.70 -15.39
CA PRO A 146 -4.47 -20.49 -15.32
C PRO A 146 -4.76 -19.08 -14.80
N ARG A 147 -5.54 -18.30 -15.55
CA ARG A 147 -5.95 -16.96 -15.13
C ARG A 147 -6.93 -17.09 -13.97
N GLN A 148 -6.81 -16.19 -12.99
CA GLN A 148 -7.72 -16.14 -11.84
C GLN A 148 -9.12 -15.70 -12.31
N ALA A 149 -10.12 -16.56 -12.09
CA ALA A 149 -11.51 -16.25 -12.35
C ALA A 149 -11.98 -15.14 -11.41
N THR A 150 -12.28 -13.97 -11.96
CA THR A 150 -12.38 -12.72 -11.20
C THR A 150 -13.72 -12.05 -11.41
N LEU A 151 -14.33 -11.54 -10.33
CA LEU A 151 -15.48 -10.64 -10.36
C LEU A 151 -15.08 -9.27 -9.80
N ILE A 152 -15.67 -8.20 -10.35
CA ILE A 152 -15.47 -6.84 -9.87
C ILE A 152 -16.70 -6.42 -9.06
N TYR A 153 -16.48 -5.93 -7.84
CA TYR A 153 -17.56 -5.43 -6.99
C TYR A 153 -17.93 -4.00 -7.34
N GLY A 154 -19.23 -3.77 -7.49
CA GLY A 154 -19.77 -2.45 -7.82
C GLY A 154 -19.72 -2.12 -9.32
N ILE A 155 -20.63 -1.22 -9.73
CA ILE A 155 -20.74 -0.72 -11.10
C ILE A 155 -20.35 0.75 -11.09
N SER A 156 -19.23 1.07 -11.72
CA SER A 156 -18.72 2.43 -11.87
C SER A 156 -17.88 2.57 -13.14
N GLU A 157 -17.67 3.78 -13.61
CA GLU A 157 -16.77 4.05 -14.75
C GLU A 157 -15.34 3.53 -14.48
N ARG A 158 -14.87 3.63 -13.25
CA ARG A 158 -13.57 3.08 -12.82
C ARG A 158 -13.52 1.55 -12.96
N GLY A 159 -14.61 0.87 -12.57
CA GLY A 159 -14.73 -0.58 -12.72
C GLY A 159 -14.70 -1.02 -14.18
N ILE A 160 -15.37 -0.29 -15.05
CA ILE A 160 -15.37 -0.53 -16.51
C ILE A 160 -13.96 -0.38 -17.07
N SER A 161 -13.30 0.71 -16.72
CA SER A 161 -11.94 0.99 -17.17
C SER A 161 -10.94 -0.08 -16.67
N LEU A 162 -11.08 -0.52 -15.41
CA LEU A 162 -10.29 -1.62 -14.86
C LEU A 162 -10.56 -2.95 -15.59
N ALA A 163 -11.82 -3.29 -15.85
CA ALA A 163 -12.19 -4.51 -16.57
C ALA A 163 -11.58 -4.53 -17.99
N ASN A 164 -11.63 -3.40 -18.69
CA ASN A 164 -11.02 -3.25 -20.03
C ASN A 164 -9.48 -3.40 -19.96
N TYR A 165 -8.82 -2.81 -18.96
CA TYR A 165 -7.39 -2.96 -18.76
C TYR A 165 -7.00 -4.42 -18.47
N LEU A 166 -7.77 -5.12 -17.61
CA LEU A 166 -7.52 -6.51 -17.26
C LEU A 166 -7.80 -7.50 -18.40
N ARG A 167 -8.53 -7.08 -19.44
CA ARG A 167 -8.78 -7.90 -20.64
C ARG A 167 -7.53 -8.13 -21.48
N SER A 168 -6.47 -7.32 -21.31
CA SER A 168 -5.21 -7.48 -22.03
C SER A 168 -4.56 -8.83 -21.78
N GLU A 169 -3.86 -9.38 -22.79
CA GLU A 169 -3.32 -10.75 -22.75
C GLU A 169 -2.29 -11.02 -21.65
N ASN A 170 -1.65 -9.98 -21.12
CA ASN A 170 -0.57 -10.11 -20.13
C ASN A 170 -1.05 -10.09 -18.67
N ASN A 171 -2.35 -10.00 -18.40
CA ASN A 171 -2.88 -9.95 -17.04
C ASN A 171 -3.25 -11.34 -16.50
N PRO A 172 -2.97 -11.62 -15.21
CA PRO A 172 -3.28 -12.91 -14.58
C PRO A 172 -4.78 -13.08 -14.26
N TYR A 173 -5.60 -12.05 -14.50
CA TYR A 173 -7.03 -12.03 -14.16
C TYR A 173 -7.90 -12.31 -15.38
N ASN A 174 -8.94 -13.12 -15.18
CA ASN A 174 -10.00 -13.35 -16.15
C ASN A 174 -11.31 -12.79 -15.58
N VAL A 175 -11.71 -11.59 -16.02
CA VAL A 175 -12.91 -10.92 -15.52
C VAL A 175 -14.15 -11.56 -16.14
N PHE A 176 -15.00 -12.17 -15.31
CA PHE A 176 -16.29 -12.78 -15.73
C PHE A 176 -17.43 -11.76 -15.73
N GLY A 177 -17.35 -10.74 -14.87
CA GLY A 177 -18.40 -9.73 -14.78
C GLY A 177 -18.32 -8.88 -13.53
N PHE A 178 -19.43 -8.19 -13.27
CA PHE A 178 -19.62 -7.33 -12.12
C PHE A 178 -20.61 -7.94 -11.15
N ILE A 179 -20.40 -7.73 -9.86
CA ILE A 179 -21.36 -8.08 -8.80
C ILE A 179 -21.91 -6.83 -8.15
N THR A 180 -23.21 -6.81 -7.86
CA THR A 180 -23.91 -5.67 -7.25
C THR A 180 -25.09 -6.13 -6.42
N ARG A 181 -25.45 -5.34 -5.39
CA ARG A 181 -26.71 -5.50 -4.63
C ARG A 181 -27.85 -4.63 -5.16
N LYS A 182 -27.59 -3.72 -6.12
CA LYS A 182 -28.60 -2.81 -6.66
C LYS A 182 -29.41 -3.51 -7.76
N PRO A 183 -30.73 -3.76 -7.55
CA PRO A 183 -31.57 -4.52 -8.47
C PRO A 183 -31.80 -3.84 -9.83
N GLU A 184 -31.68 -2.52 -9.90
CA GLU A 184 -31.88 -1.71 -11.11
C GLU A 184 -30.91 -2.11 -12.23
N ASN A 185 -29.78 -2.70 -11.90
CA ASN A 185 -28.69 -3.01 -12.83
C ASN A 185 -28.74 -4.44 -13.41
N LYS A 186 -29.71 -5.27 -12.99
CA LYS A 186 -29.79 -6.71 -13.40
C LYS A 186 -29.96 -6.96 -14.89
N LYS A 187 -30.50 -6.01 -15.67
CA LYS A 187 -30.91 -6.20 -17.06
C LYS A 187 -29.84 -5.83 -18.10
N TYR A 188 -28.70 -5.30 -17.69
CA TYR A 188 -27.73 -4.73 -18.65
C TYR A 188 -26.44 -5.53 -18.70
N ARG A 189 -25.90 -5.71 -19.92
CA ARG A 189 -24.49 -6.08 -20.11
C ARG A 189 -23.66 -4.81 -20.19
N LEU A 190 -22.62 -4.72 -19.38
CA LEU A 190 -21.75 -3.56 -19.33
C LEU A 190 -20.47 -3.86 -20.12
N VAL A 191 -20.27 -3.22 -21.27
CA VAL A 191 -19.10 -3.43 -22.15
C VAL A 191 -18.85 -4.92 -22.47
N GLY A 192 -19.94 -5.69 -22.63
CA GLY A 192 -19.89 -7.13 -22.91
C GLY A 192 -19.80 -8.04 -21.67
N TYR A 193 -19.62 -7.49 -20.48
CA TYR A 193 -19.58 -8.24 -19.22
C TYR A 193 -20.98 -8.40 -18.63
N GLN A 194 -21.22 -9.54 -17.98
CA GLN A 194 -22.47 -9.83 -17.30
C GLN A 194 -22.48 -9.17 -15.90
N ILE A 195 -23.66 -8.69 -15.49
CA ILE A 195 -23.89 -8.15 -14.16
C ILE A 195 -24.64 -9.22 -13.35
N TYR A 196 -24.09 -9.59 -12.20
CA TYR A 196 -24.67 -10.56 -11.28
C TYR A 196 -25.23 -9.83 -10.07
N LEU A 197 -26.51 -10.03 -9.81
CA LEU A 197 -27.18 -9.51 -8.62
C LEU A 197 -27.00 -10.49 -7.46
N ILE A 198 -26.65 -9.95 -6.29
CA ILE A 198 -26.55 -10.68 -5.04
C ILE A 198 -27.65 -10.20 -4.12
N ASP A 199 -28.64 -11.05 -3.91
CA ASP A 199 -29.81 -10.74 -3.08
C ASP A 199 -29.68 -11.40 -1.67
N GLU A 200 -29.08 -12.61 -1.59
CA GLU A 200 -28.93 -13.40 -0.37
C GLU A 200 -27.63 -14.24 -0.39
N GLU A 201 -27.19 -14.73 0.78
CA GLU A 201 -25.99 -15.56 0.93
C GLU A 201 -26.03 -16.83 0.05
N ASN A 202 -27.18 -17.44 -0.13
CA ASN A 202 -27.34 -18.59 -1.03
C ASN A 202 -27.12 -18.26 -2.50
N SER A 203 -27.32 -17.01 -2.92
CA SER A 203 -27.04 -16.56 -4.29
C SER A 203 -25.53 -16.40 -4.52
N LEU A 204 -24.77 -15.96 -3.51
CA LEU A 204 -23.31 -15.93 -3.54
C LEU A 204 -22.71 -17.31 -3.77
N ARG A 205 -23.07 -18.28 -2.93
CA ARG A 205 -22.56 -19.67 -3.01
C ARG A 205 -22.81 -20.29 -4.38
N LYS A 206 -24.02 -20.14 -4.93
CA LYS A 206 -24.38 -20.65 -6.28
C LYS A 206 -23.58 -19.96 -7.37
N LEU A 207 -23.42 -18.64 -7.31
CA LEU A 207 -22.67 -17.86 -8.29
C LEU A 207 -21.20 -18.26 -8.31
N PHE A 208 -20.56 -18.29 -7.15
CA PHE A 208 -19.13 -18.56 -7.03
C PHE A 208 -18.77 -20.00 -7.42
N SER A 209 -19.61 -20.97 -7.07
CA SER A 209 -19.42 -22.37 -7.49
C SER A 209 -19.64 -22.56 -8.99
N ALA A 210 -20.67 -21.94 -9.57
CA ALA A 210 -20.97 -22.04 -11.01
C ALA A 210 -19.87 -21.42 -11.89
N LEU A 211 -19.33 -20.27 -11.50
CA LEU A 211 -18.28 -19.57 -12.24
C LEU A 211 -16.86 -19.95 -11.82
N LYS A 212 -16.71 -20.80 -10.79
CA LYS A 212 -15.41 -21.15 -10.17
C LYS A 212 -14.58 -19.90 -9.86
N VAL A 213 -15.23 -18.87 -9.31
CA VAL A 213 -14.58 -17.61 -8.95
C VAL A 213 -13.60 -17.84 -7.82
N ASN A 214 -12.38 -17.34 -8.01
CA ASN A 214 -11.32 -17.42 -7.01
C ASN A 214 -10.70 -16.06 -6.64
N CYS A 215 -11.24 -14.97 -7.22
CA CYS A 215 -10.80 -13.61 -6.90
C CYS A 215 -11.96 -12.61 -6.99
N ILE A 216 -12.02 -11.67 -6.03
CA ILE A 216 -12.91 -10.51 -6.04
C ILE A 216 -12.06 -9.25 -6.03
N LEU A 217 -12.38 -8.30 -6.92
CA LEU A 217 -11.75 -7.00 -6.98
C LEU A 217 -12.69 -5.92 -6.47
N PHE A 218 -12.26 -5.20 -5.44
CA PHE A 218 -12.93 -4.01 -4.94
C PHE A 218 -12.28 -2.75 -5.50
N LEU A 219 -13.07 -1.72 -5.75
CA LEU A 219 -12.60 -0.47 -6.35
C LEU A 219 -12.26 0.59 -5.31
N SER A 220 -12.83 0.46 -4.11
CA SER A 220 -12.63 1.41 -3.02
C SER A 220 -12.76 0.75 -1.65
N HIS A 221 -12.26 1.42 -0.61
CA HIS A 221 -12.49 1.01 0.77
C HIS A 221 -13.97 1.11 1.17
N THR A 222 -14.72 2.01 0.53
CA THR A 222 -16.18 2.14 0.74
C THR A 222 -16.91 0.89 0.27
N ASP A 223 -16.50 0.31 -0.87
CA ASP A 223 -17.09 -0.91 -1.39
C ASP A 223 -16.88 -2.10 -0.45
N LEU A 224 -15.69 -2.20 0.16
CA LEU A 224 -15.36 -3.23 1.17
C LEU A 224 -16.25 -3.15 2.41
N ARG A 225 -16.57 -1.93 2.85
CA ARG A 225 -17.40 -1.70 4.05
C ARG A 225 -18.88 -1.88 3.80
N ASN A 226 -19.33 -1.52 2.60
CA ASN A 226 -20.75 -1.59 2.25
C ASN A 226 -21.23 -3.04 2.13
N ASP A 227 -20.31 -4.01 1.99
CA ASP A 227 -20.67 -5.42 1.85
C ASP A 227 -19.75 -6.33 2.66
N GLU A 228 -19.87 -6.21 3.99
CA GLU A 228 -19.11 -7.04 4.94
C GLU A 228 -19.40 -8.54 4.74
N GLU A 229 -20.61 -8.89 4.27
CA GLU A 229 -21.02 -10.26 4.01
C GLU A 229 -20.22 -10.91 2.86
N ILE A 230 -19.98 -10.19 1.76
CA ILE A 230 -19.13 -10.68 0.66
C ILE A 230 -17.69 -10.84 1.11
N VAL A 231 -17.19 -9.88 1.91
CA VAL A 231 -15.83 -9.97 2.46
C VAL A 231 -15.71 -11.19 3.37
N GLN A 232 -16.67 -11.39 4.28
CA GLN A 232 -16.70 -12.53 5.18
C GLN A 232 -16.77 -13.85 4.41
N TYR A 233 -17.67 -13.93 3.42
CA TYR A 233 -17.78 -15.10 2.53
C TYR A 233 -16.47 -15.40 1.80
N GLY A 234 -15.81 -14.36 1.28
CA GLY A 234 -14.51 -14.50 0.61
C GLY A 234 -13.43 -15.04 1.53
N LEU A 235 -13.37 -14.54 2.78
CA LEU A 235 -12.42 -15.01 3.80
C LEU A 235 -12.67 -16.46 4.22
N GLU A 236 -13.95 -16.89 4.32
CA GLU A 236 -14.31 -18.24 4.73
C GLU A 236 -14.10 -19.30 3.63
N ASN A 237 -14.21 -18.89 2.37
CA ASN A 237 -14.08 -19.78 1.22
C ASN A 237 -12.74 -19.64 0.47
N HIS A 238 -11.71 -19.04 1.09
CA HIS A 238 -10.37 -18.86 0.53
C HIS A 238 -10.35 -18.15 -0.83
N ILE A 239 -11.30 -17.22 -1.06
CA ILE A 239 -11.36 -16.41 -2.26
C ILE A 239 -10.38 -15.23 -2.09
N CYS A 240 -9.53 -15.01 -3.08
CA CYS A 240 -8.57 -13.92 -3.07
C CYS A 240 -9.31 -12.58 -3.14
N LEU A 241 -9.20 -11.77 -2.10
CA LEU A 241 -9.77 -10.43 -2.06
C LEU A 241 -8.69 -9.41 -2.41
N ARG A 242 -8.93 -8.58 -3.42
CA ARG A 242 -8.00 -7.54 -3.87
C ARG A 242 -8.68 -6.19 -3.99
N ILE A 243 -7.89 -5.15 -3.79
CA ILE A 243 -8.33 -3.77 -3.97
C ILE A 243 -7.50 -3.07 -5.03
N ALA A 244 -8.17 -2.28 -5.88
CA ALA A 244 -7.50 -1.38 -6.79
C ALA A 244 -6.99 -0.16 -6.02
N PRO A 245 -5.73 0.26 -6.18
CA PRO A 245 -5.23 1.47 -5.52
C PRO A 245 -6.00 2.70 -6.04
N PHE A 246 -6.05 3.75 -5.21
CA PHE A 246 -6.64 5.03 -5.60
C PHE A 246 -5.97 5.56 -6.88
N LEU A 247 -6.78 5.74 -7.92
CA LEU A 247 -6.37 6.33 -9.17
C LEU A 247 -6.71 7.81 -9.12
N THR A 248 -5.70 8.65 -9.10
CA THR A 248 -5.85 10.05 -9.52
C THR A 248 -6.04 10.09 -11.04
N GLU A 249 -6.74 11.08 -11.57
CA GLU A 249 -7.06 11.20 -13.01
C GLU A 249 -5.83 11.16 -13.94
N GLN A 250 -4.63 11.32 -13.40
CA GLN A 250 -3.35 11.30 -14.12
C GLN A 250 -2.61 9.95 -14.08
N THR A 251 -3.13 8.92 -13.41
CA THR A 251 -2.42 7.64 -13.26
C THR A 251 -2.60 6.77 -14.50
N GLN A 252 -1.52 6.46 -15.20
CA GLN A 252 -1.55 5.53 -16.34
C GLN A 252 -1.87 4.10 -15.85
N TRP A 253 -2.88 3.47 -16.42
CA TRP A 253 -3.33 2.10 -16.10
C TRP A 253 -2.21 1.06 -16.17
N SER A 254 -1.18 1.27 -17.00
CA SER A 254 -0.02 0.38 -17.14
C SER A 254 0.83 0.19 -15.88
N LYS A 255 0.63 1.03 -14.84
CA LYS A 255 1.38 0.97 -13.57
C LYS A 255 0.55 0.49 -12.39
N ILE A 256 -0.70 0.07 -12.60
CA ILE A 256 -1.58 -0.36 -11.51
C ILE A 256 -1.21 -1.76 -11.07
N GLN A 257 -0.74 -1.88 -9.85
CA GLN A 257 -0.58 -3.16 -9.16
C GLN A 257 -1.77 -3.37 -8.23
N LEU A 258 -2.61 -4.35 -8.55
CA LEU A 258 -3.66 -4.81 -7.65
C LEU A 258 -2.99 -5.45 -6.43
N ARG A 259 -3.34 -4.98 -5.23
CA ARG A 259 -2.80 -5.54 -3.99
C ARG A 259 -3.85 -6.36 -3.25
N ASN A 260 -3.39 -7.31 -2.46
CA ASN A 260 -4.26 -8.04 -1.54
C ASN A 260 -4.84 -7.06 -0.50
N ILE A 261 -6.09 -7.30 -0.10
CA ILE A 261 -6.70 -6.58 1.01
C ILE A 261 -5.93 -6.88 2.27
N GLN A 262 -5.65 -5.84 3.04
CA GLN A 262 -5.04 -5.92 4.35
C GLN A 262 -6.07 -5.64 5.44
N ILE A 263 -5.76 -6.01 6.67
CA ILE A 263 -6.66 -5.77 7.80
C ILE A 263 -6.95 -4.29 8.00
N GLU A 264 -5.99 -3.43 7.68
CA GLU A 264 -6.14 -1.98 7.72
C GLU A 264 -7.25 -1.47 6.80
N ASP A 265 -7.43 -2.11 5.62
CA ASP A 265 -8.50 -1.77 4.67
C ASP A 265 -9.89 -2.13 5.21
N LEU A 266 -9.99 -3.23 5.97
CA LEU A 266 -11.24 -3.69 6.60
C LEU A 266 -11.63 -2.87 7.83
N LEU A 267 -10.64 -2.29 8.52
CA LEU A 267 -10.83 -1.49 9.73
C LEU A 267 -10.82 0.02 9.43
N SER A 268 -10.51 0.44 8.20
CA SER A 268 -10.50 1.84 7.81
C SER A 268 -11.90 2.44 7.83
N ARG A 269 -12.00 3.74 8.13
CA ARG A 269 -13.24 4.51 8.16
C ARG A 269 -13.40 5.34 6.88
N GLU A 270 -14.53 6.07 6.79
CA GLU A 270 -14.73 7.06 5.74
C GLU A 270 -13.61 8.11 5.77
N GLU A 271 -13.14 8.47 4.58
CA GLU A 271 -12.19 9.57 4.48
C GLU A 271 -12.80 10.85 5.03
N ILE A 272 -12.05 11.51 5.89
CA ILE A 272 -12.48 12.75 6.52
C ILE A 272 -12.23 13.88 5.55
N ASN A 273 -13.29 14.62 5.20
CA ASN A 273 -13.16 15.90 4.52
C ASN A 273 -12.71 16.95 5.52
N ILE A 274 -11.51 17.49 5.34
CA ILE A 274 -10.97 18.61 6.12
C ILE A 274 -11.13 19.90 5.32
N ASP A 275 -11.30 21.02 6.02
CA ASP A 275 -11.21 22.35 5.40
C ASP A 275 -9.74 22.67 5.06
N LEU A 276 -9.32 22.17 3.89
CA LEU A 276 -7.95 22.34 3.40
C LEU A 276 -7.62 23.80 3.07
N ASP A 277 -8.58 24.65 2.79
CA ASP A 277 -8.34 26.00 2.30
C ASP A 277 -7.91 26.93 3.45
N ASN A 278 -8.54 26.84 4.61
CA ASN A 278 -8.11 27.55 5.82
C ASN A 278 -6.72 27.09 6.27
N ILE A 279 -6.50 25.78 6.32
CA ILE A 279 -5.20 25.20 6.67
C ILE A 279 -4.11 25.67 5.71
N ARG A 280 -4.39 25.69 4.41
CA ARG A 280 -3.44 26.11 3.37
C ARG A 280 -3.00 27.56 3.55
N ASN A 281 -3.93 28.45 3.88
CA ASN A 281 -3.63 29.87 4.08
C ASN A 281 -2.72 30.09 5.29
N GLU A 282 -2.97 29.44 6.42
CA GLU A 282 -2.15 29.57 7.62
C GLU A 282 -0.77 28.90 7.51
N LEU A 283 -0.65 27.83 6.74
CA LEU A 283 0.62 27.12 6.53
C LEU A 283 1.51 27.77 5.47
N SER A 284 0.93 28.54 4.55
CA SER A 284 1.69 29.11 3.43
C SER A 284 2.82 30.01 3.91
N GLY A 285 4.05 29.72 3.45
CA GLY A 285 5.25 30.50 3.81
C GLY A 285 5.75 30.27 5.23
N SER A 286 5.17 29.36 6.03
CA SER A 286 5.60 29.10 7.40
C SER A 286 6.79 28.12 7.47
N VAL A 287 7.57 28.22 8.54
CA VAL A 287 8.60 27.25 8.94
C VAL A 287 7.98 26.31 9.99
N ILE A 288 7.99 25.03 9.73
CA ILE A 288 7.37 24.03 10.61
C ILE A 288 8.42 23.03 11.09
N MET A 289 8.44 22.75 12.38
CA MET A 289 9.25 21.69 12.98
C MET A 289 8.35 20.54 13.44
N VAL A 290 8.72 19.31 13.06
CA VAL A 290 8.09 18.09 13.57
C VAL A 290 9.13 17.34 14.39
N THR A 291 8.87 17.14 15.68
CA THR A 291 9.72 16.31 16.54
C THR A 291 9.21 14.88 16.57
N GLY A 292 10.10 13.90 16.70
CA GLY A 292 9.73 12.52 16.46
C GLY A 292 9.37 12.27 14.98
N ALA A 293 10.01 13.03 14.08
CA ALA A 293 9.69 13.08 12.65
C ALA A 293 9.87 11.74 11.93
N ALA A 294 10.72 10.86 12.45
CA ALA A 294 10.95 9.52 11.93
C ALA A 294 9.98 8.46 12.49
N GLY A 295 9.15 8.83 13.49
CA GLY A 295 8.09 7.96 14.02
C GLY A 295 6.88 7.83 13.08
N SER A 296 5.99 6.87 13.38
CA SER A 296 4.81 6.59 12.54
C SER A 296 3.89 7.81 12.34
N ILE A 297 3.64 8.59 13.40
CA ILE A 297 2.82 9.82 13.32
C ILE A 297 3.64 10.97 12.73
N GLY A 298 4.87 11.18 13.21
CA GLY A 298 5.72 12.29 12.74
C GLY A 298 6.01 12.23 11.25
N SER A 299 6.34 11.05 10.71
CA SER A 299 6.63 10.87 9.28
C SER A 299 5.40 11.12 8.40
N GLU A 300 4.22 10.69 8.85
CA GLU A 300 2.99 10.96 8.12
C GLU A 300 2.57 12.43 8.19
N LEU A 301 2.74 13.09 9.35
CA LEU A 301 2.57 14.55 9.44
C LEU A 301 3.50 15.25 8.44
N CYS A 302 4.76 14.85 8.35
CA CYS A 302 5.70 15.40 7.38
C CYS A 302 5.25 15.20 5.92
N ARG A 303 4.71 14.00 5.58
CA ARG A 303 4.15 13.73 4.24
C ARG A 303 2.99 14.65 3.91
N GLN A 304 2.05 14.82 4.85
CA GLN A 304 0.88 15.67 4.66
C GLN A 304 1.27 17.15 4.60
N LEU A 305 2.19 17.60 5.45
CA LEU A 305 2.71 18.96 5.46
C LEU A 305 3.42 19.33 4.15
N CYS A 306 4.15 18.40 3.52
CA CYS A 306 4.76 18.60 2.19
C CYS A 306 3.76 18.88 1.06
N CYS A 307 2.47 18.56 1.24
CA CYS A 307 1.43 18.93 0.28
C CYS A 307 1.10 20.43 0.28
N PHE A 308 1.50 21.17 1.30
CA PHE A 308 1.27 22.60 1.44
C PHE A 308 2.50 23.42 0.99
N ASN A 309 2.31 24.71 0.74
CA ASN A 309 3.39 25.62 0.32
C ASN A 309 4.13 26.21 1.51
N LEU A 310 4.92 25.37 2.19
CA LEU A 310 5.74 25.78 3.34
C LEU A 310 7.01 26.51 2.88
N LYS A 311 7.52 27.41 3.70
CA LYS A 311 8.86 27.98 3.55
C LYS A 311 9.92 26.91 3.83
N GLN A 312 9.75 26.12 4.92
CA GLN A 312 10.65 25.04 5.28
C GLN A 312 9.97 24.02 6.21
N LEU A 313 10.25 22.75 6.02
CA LEU A 313 9.87 21.65 6.92
C LEU A 313 11.11 21.09 7.60
N ILE A 314 11.13 21.10 8.94
CA ILE A 314 12.24 20.61 9.77
C ILE A 314 11.86 19.26 10.37
N LEU A 315 12.65 18.23 10.06
CA LEU A 315 12.51 16.88 10.60
C LEU A 315 13.46 16.73 11.79
N PHE A 316 12.94 16.83 13.01
CA PHE A 316 13.75 16.72 14.23
C PHE A 316 13.54 15.36 14.88
N ASP A 317 14.56 14.50 14.86
CA ASP A 317 14.51 13.16 15.48
C ASP A 317 15.88 12.73 15.99
N PHE A 318 15.91 11.85 17.00
CA PHE A 318 17.17 11.32 17.53
C PHE A 318 17.73 10.15 16.71
N SER A 319 16.88 9.46 15.93
CA SER A 319 17.24 8.31 15.12
C SER A 319 17.80 8.72 13.78
N GLU A 320 19.11 8.57 13.57
CA GLU A 320 19.78 8.94 12.32
C GLU A 320 19.21 8.17 11.13
N THR A 321 19.25 6.84 11.17
CA THR A 321 18.83 5.98 10.05
C THR A 321 17.37 6.21 9.64
N ALA A 322 16.46 6.23 10.61
CA ALA A 322 15.04 6.44 10.32
C ALA A 322 14.76 7.86 9.77
N THR A 323 15.50 8.88 10.25
CA THR A 323 15.40 10.25 9.72
C THR A 323 15.90 10.33 8.29
N TYR A 324 17.00 9.66 7.98
CA TYR A 324 17.54 9.57 6.61
C TYR A 324 16.54 8.92 5.65
N GLU A 325 15.91 7.82 6.06
CA GLU A 325 14.90 7.13 5.23
C GLU A 325 13.71 8.05 4.90
N VAL A 326 13.19 8.77 5.91
CA VAL A 326 12.09 9.73 5.72
C VAL A 326 12.51 10.91 4.84
N ASP A 327 13.71 11.46 5.03
CA ASP A 327 14.25 12.55 4.21
C ASP A 327 14.38 12.15 2.75
N MET A 328 14.93 10.97 2.47
CA MET A 328 15.05 10.43 1.12
C MET A 328 13.69 10.18 0.45
N GLU A 329 12.73 9.64 1.18
CA GLU A 329 11.37 9.43 0.69
C GLU A 329 10.72 10.77 0.30
N LEU A 330 10.76 11.74 1.22
CA LEU A 330 10.10 13.03 1.03
C LEU A 330 10.74 13.84 -0.10
N LYS A 331 12.07 13.91 -0.19
CA LYS A 331 12.78 14.60 -1.29
C LYS A 331 12.49 13.97 -2.66
N LYS A 332 12.39 12.63 -2.72
CA LYS A 332 12.00 11.94 -3.95
C LYS A 332 10.56 12.24 -4.37
N ARG A 333 9.64 12.33 -3.39
CA ARG A 333 8.20 12.56 -3.64
C ARG A 333 7.86 14.03 -3.87
N PHE A 334 8.61 14.92 -3.22
CA PHE A 334 8.38 16.37 -3.21
C PHE A 334 9.70 17.14 -3.49
N PRO A 335 10.27 17.05 -4.71
CA PRO A 335 11.59 17.57 -5.02
C PRO A 335 11.71 19.09 -4.87
N ASP A 336 10.61 19.83 -5.00
CA ASP A 336 10.59 21.30 -4.93
C ASP A 336 10.37 21.82 -3.49
N ARG A 337 10.31 20.95 -2.48
CA ARG A 337 10.08 21.36 -1.09
C ARG A 337 11.40 21.51 -0.32
N SER A 338 11.47 22.57 0.50
CA SER A 338 12.60 22.77 1.42
C SER A 338 12.44 21.87 2.64
N ILE A 339 13.16 20.77 2.68
CA ILE A 339 13.12 19.77 3.76
C ILE A 339 14.48 19.72 4.42
N LEU A 340 14.52 19.87 5.75
CA LEU A 340 15.74 19.92 6.55
C LEU A 340 15.71 18.85 7.65
N PRO A 341 16.47 17.74 7.51
CA PRO A 341 16.64 16.77 8.59
C PRO A 341 17.59 17.30 9.66
N ILE A 342 17.24 17.16 10.93
CA ILE A 342 18.06 17.50 12.10
C ILE A 342 18.10 16.31 13.05
N ILE A 343 19.30 15.79 13.29
CA ILE A 343 19.51 14.78 14.32
C ILE A 343 19.62 15.47 15.68
N GLY A 344 18.67 15.17 16.56
CA GLY A 344 18.62 15.77 17.88
C GLY A 344 17.67 15.06 18.84
N ASP A 345 18.04 15.05 20.10
CA ASP A 345 17.23 14.50 21.19
C ASP A 345 16.47 15.63 21.89
N VAL A 346 15.16 15.48 22.06
CA VAL A 346 14.29 16.45 22.75
C VAL A 346 14.68 16.64 24.23
N ARG A 347 15.41 15.69 24.83
CA ARG A 347 15.95 15.75 26.19
C ARG A 347 17.16 16.70 26.32
N ASN A 348 17.80 17.02 25.19
CA ASN A 348 18.97 17.90 25.17
C ASN A 348 18.54 19.35 24.95
N ARG A 349 18.43 20.11 26.04
CA ARG A 349 18.00 21.52 26.04
C ARG A 349 18.83 22.39 25.09
N ASP A 350 20.14 22.28 25.15
CA ASP A 350 21.04 23.13 24.34
C ASP A 350 20.84 22.88 22.84
N ARG A 351 20.66 21.61 22.46
CA ARG A 351 20.39 21.22 21.07
C ARG A 351 19.04 21.76 20.61
N VAL A 352 17.99 21.57 21.40
CA VAL A 352 16.63 22.07 21.09
C VAL A 352 16.63 23.60 20.96
N GLU A 353 17.20 24.31 21.95
CA GLU A 353 17.26 25.78 21.92
C GLU A 353 18.08 26.31 20.75
N SER A 354 19.26 25.73 20.47
CA SER A 354 20.12 26.17 19.38
C SER A 354 19.42 26.01 18.01
N GLN A 355 18.71 24.89 17.77
CA GLN A 355 18.02 24.68 16.51
C GLN A 355 16.78 25.55 16.38
N THR A 356 16.00 25.72 17.45
CA THR A 356 14.81 26.58 17.44
C THR A 356 15.22 28.05 17.23
N ARG A 357 16.31 28.51 17.86
CA ARG A 357 16.86 29.83 17.64
C ARG A 357 17.38 30.06 16.23
N LEU A 358 17.98 29.03 15.59
CA LEU A 358 18.57 29.16 14.26
C LEU A 358 17.50 29.22 13.16
N TYR A 359 16.48 28.39 13.27
CA TYR A 359 15.49 28.23 12.20
C TYR A 359 14.16 28.93 12.43
N HIS A 360 13.90 29.45 13.65
CA HIS A 360 12.70 30.19 14.02
C HIS A 360 11.41 29.53 13.51
N PRO A 361 11.08 28.30 13.94
CA PRO A 361 9.84 27.64 13.49
C PRO A 361 8.62 28.45 13.96
N ASP A 362 7.67 28.64 13.04
CA ASP A 362 6.37 29.25 13.37
C ASP A 362 5.48 28.28 14.13
N ILE A 363 5.57 26.98 13.79
CA ILE A 363 4.73 25.92 14.35
C ILE A 363 5.60 24.73 14.69
N ILE A 364 5.35 24.13 15.88
CA ILE A 364 5.98 22.88 16.31
C ILE A 364 4.92 21.82 16.51
N PHE A 365 5.03 20.69 15.78
CA PHE A 365 4.30 19.47 16.06
C PHE A 365 5.18 18.53 16.90
N HIS A 366 4.82 18.34 18.16
CA HIS A 366 5.60 17.54 19.10
C HIS A 366 5.05 16.12 19.19
N ALA A 367 5.61 15.21 18.36
CA ALA A 367 5.26 13.78 18.33
C ALA A 367 6.33 12.87 18.96
N ALA A 368 7.44 13.42 19.43
CA ALA A 368 8.50 12.66 20.10
C ALA A 368 8.03 12.15 21.47
N ALA A 369 7.96 10.85 21.66
CA ALA A 369 7.62 10.22 22.93
C ALA A 369 7.96 8.71 22.90
N TYR A 370 8.19 8.12 24.08
CA TYR A 370 8.17 6.67 24.26
C TYR A 370 6.73 6.20 24.52
N LYS A 371 6.26 5.23 23.74
CA LYS A 371 4.85 4.80 23.68
C LYS A 371 4.58 3.36 24.16
N HIS A 372 5.62 2.51 24.23
CA HIS A 372 5.44 1.10 24.55
C HIS A 372 5.24 0.88 26.04
N VAL A 373 3.99 0.59 26.45
CA VAL A 373 3.59 0.44 27.85
C VAL A 373 4.48 -0.56 28.61
N PRO A 374 4.71 -1.81 28.14
CA PRO A 374 5.53 -2.76 28.92
C PRO A 374 6.99 -2.33 29.09
N MET A 375 7.53 -1.58 28.10
CA MET A 375 8.89 -1.05 28.21
C MET A 375 8.97 0.07 29.24
N MET A 376 7.97 0.95 29.28
CA MET A 376 7.94 2.07 30.21
C MET A 376 7.65 1.63 31.64
N GLU A 377 6.91 0.55 31.83
CA GLU A 377 6.81 -0.12 33.16
C GLU A 377 8.15 -0.64 33.65
N LYS A 378 8.99 -1.18 32.76
CA LYS A 378 10.33 -1.65 33.06
C LYS A 378 11.35 -0.51 33.27
N TYR A 379 11.17 0.60 32.56
CA TYR A 379 12.08 1.76 32.50
C TYR A 379 11.35 3.08 32.78
N PRO A 380 10.76 3.27 33.97
CA PRO A 380 9.97 4.46 34.31
C PRO A 380 10.77 5.76 34.26
N CYS A 381 12.05 5.73 34.62
CA CYS A 381 12.94 6.89 34.58
C CYS A 381 13.11 7.40 33.15
N GLU A 382 13.26 6.50 32.17
CA GLU A 382 13.35 6.88 30.76
C GLU A 382 12.02 7.46 30.23
N ALA A 383 10.88 6.94 30.69
CA ALA A 383 9.58 7.50 30.39
C ALA A 383 9.46 8.96 30.86
N VAL A 384 9.90 9.25 32.09
CA VAL A 384 9.91 10.61 32.64
C VAL A 384 10.88 11.50 31.88
N ARG A 385 12.11 11.05 31.62
CA ARG A 385 13.12 11.82 30.87
C ARG A 385 12.63 12.21 29.48
N THR A 386 11.99 11.28 28.76
CA THR A 386 11.57 11.53 27.38
C THR A 386 10.22 12.24 27.32
N ASN A 387 9.19 11.66 27.95
CA ASN A 387 7.82 12.16 27.79
C ASN A 387 7.55 13.41 28.62
N VAL A 388 8.18 13.57 29.79
CA VAL A 388 7.97 14.71 30.69
C VAL A 388 9.03 15.78 30.46
N LEU A 389 10.30 15.47 30.69
CA LEU A 389 11.39 16.46 30.53
C LEU A 389 11.52 16.90 29.07
N GLY A 390 11.49 15.97 28.09
CA GLY A 390 11.57 16.31 26.68
C GLY A 390 10.44 17.25 26.25
N THR A 391 9.20 16.98 26.68
CA THR A 391 8.05 17.86 26.37
C THR A 391 8.20 19.22 27.05
N SER A 392 8.64 19.28 28.32
CA SER A 392 8.83 20.56 29.03
C SER A 392 9.91 21.41 28.36
N ILE A 393 11.05 20.83 27.94
CA ILE A 393 12.10 21.53 27.19
C ILE A 393 11.55 22.10 25.88
N MET A 394 10.80 21.30 25.12
CA MET A 394 10.21 21.74 23.85
C MET A 394 9.20 22.87 24.05
N ALA A 395 8.32 22.79 25.05
CA ALA A 395 7.31 23.81 25.35
C ALA A 395 7.95 25.11 25.85
N ASP A 396 8.90 25.03 26.79
CA ASP A 396 9.66 26.18 27.28
C ASP A 396 10.41 26.89 26.12
N THR A 397 11.03 26.12 25.26
CA THR A 397 11.79 26.64 24.11
C THR A 397 10.84 27.28 23.08
N ALA A 398 9.68 26.67 22.82
CA ALA A 398 8.68 27.26 21.94
C ALA A 398 8.23 28.64 22.45
N LEU A 399 7.96 28.76 23.75
CA LEU A 399 7.60 30.02 24.37
C LEU A 399 8.76 31.04 24.31
N LYS A 400 9.97 30.64 24.68
CA LYS A 400 11.17 31.50 24.72
C LYS A 400 11.50 32.12 23.38
N TYR A 401 11.33 31.37 22.28
CA TYR A 401 11.66 31.83 20.92
C TYR A 401 10.44 32.27 20.12
N GLY A 402 9.26 32.41 20.75
CA GLY A 402 8.09 33.04 20.15
C GLY A 402 7.43 32.17 19.06
N VAL A 403 7.49 30.86 19.18
CA VAL A 403 6.74 29.92 18.31
C VAL A 403 5.25 30.22 18.43
N LYS A 404 4.56 30.39 17.30
CA LYS A 404 3.14 30.79 17.29
C LYS A 404 2.24 29.69 17.85
N LYS A 405 2.44 28.44 17.40
CA LYS A 405 1.64 27.27 17.83
C LYS A 405 2.53 26.09 18.22
N PHE A 406 2.24 25.49 19.36
CA PHE A 406 2.86 24.26 19.84
C PHE A 406 1.79 23.18 19.96
N ILE A 407 1.85 22.17 19.11
CA ILE A 407 0.89 21.09 19.04
C ILE A 407 1.48 19.82 19.66
N MET A 408 0.97 19.41 20.81
CA MET A 408 1.37 18.19 21.52
C MET A 408 0.53 16.99 21.08
N ILE A 409 1.16 15.95 20.60
CA ILE A 409 0.50 14.67 20.36
C ILE A 409 0.39 13.89 21.66
N SER A 410 -0.84 13.53 22.05
CA SER A 410 -1.14 12.75 23.23
C SER A 410 -1.95 11.48 22.91
N THR A 411 -2.44 10.80 23.93
CA THR A 411 -3.04 9.48 23.80
C THR A 411 -4.25 9.32 24.73
N ASP A 412 -5.15 8.37 24.40
CA ASP A 412 -6.20 7.85 25.27
C ASP A 412 -5.68 7.39 26.64
N LYS A 413 -4.48 6.85 26.69
CA LYS A 413 -3.85 6.30 27.90
C LYS A 413 -3.42 7.36 28.93
N ALA A 414 -3.50 8.64 28.55
CA ALA A 414 -3.32 9.75 29.48
C ALA A 414 -4.58 10.03 30.33
N VAL A 415 -5.74 9.44 29.98
CA VAL A 415 -7.00 9.54 30.74
C VAL A 415 -7.05 8.41 31.77
N ASN A 416 -7.23 8.76 33.05
CA ASN A 416 -7.22 7.79 34.17
C ASN A 416 -6.09 6.76 33.99
N PRO A 417 -4.81 7.19 33.95
CA PRO A 417 -3.72 6.34 33.51
C PRO A 417 -3.54 5.13 34.42
N SER A 418 -3.39 3.94 33.79
CA SER A 418 -3.11 2.66 34.46
C SER A 418 -1.65 2.23 34.34
N SER A 419 -0.85 3.01 33.63
CA SER A 419 0.56 2.71 33.33
C SER A 419 1.44 3.94 33.50
N VAL A 420 2.73 3.69 33.71
CA VAL A 420 3.77 4.73 33.75
C VAL A 420 3.77 5.56 32.47
N MET A 421 3.65 4.91 31.30
CA MET A 421 3.60 5.60 30.03
C MET A 421 2.41 6.58 29.98
N GLY A 422 1.22 6.13 30.33
CA GLY A 422 0.03 6.96 30.39
C GLY A 422 0.18 8.12 31.37
N ALA A 423 0.68 7.85 32.57
CA ALA A 423 0.91 8.85 33.61
C ALA A 423 1.94 9.92 33.20
N THR A 424 3.04 9.52 32.52
CA THR A 424 4.02 10.49 32.00
C THR A 424 3.44 11.36 30.90
N LYS A 425 2.59 10.83 30.01
CA LYS A 425 1.87 11.62 29.00
C LYS A 425 0.88 12.58 29.67
N ARG A 426 0.16 12.10 30.69
CA ARG A 426 -0.76 12.97 31.45
C ARG A 426 -0.03 14.13 32.15
N LEU A 427 1.11 13.87 32.79
CA LEU A 427 1.90 14.93 33.40
C LEU A 427 2.43 15.94 32.37
N ALA A 428 2.84 15.45 31.19
CA ALA A 428 3.26 16.32 30.09
C ALA A 428 2.10 17.22 29.61
N GLU A 429 0.87 16.70 29.49
CA GLU A 429 -0.33 17.49 29.20
C GLU A 429 -0.58 18.55 30.30
N MET A 430 -0.54 18.14 31.58
CA MET A 430 -0.73 19.06 32.71
C MET A 430 0.28 20.21 32.66
N TYR A 431 1.54 19.93 32.33
CA TYR A 431 2.57 20.94 32.18
C TYR A 431 2.26 21.93 31.03
N VAL A 432 2.00 21.41 29.84
CA VAL A 432 1.70 22.22 28.66
C VAL A 432 0.44 23.09 28.90
N GLN A 433 -0.59 22.52 29.52
CA GLN A 433 -1.81 23.26 29.88
C GLN A 433 -1.56 24.33 30.95
N SER A 434 -0.77 24.03 31.99
CA SER A 434 -0.43 25.01 33.02
C SER A 434 0.32 26.20 32.45
N LEU A 435 1.23 25.96 31.50
CA LEU A 435 1.98 27.01 30.79
C LEU A 435 1.04 27.88 29.94
N GLY A 436 0.12 27.25 29.19
CA GLY A 436 -0.90 27.94 28.39
C GLY A 436 -1.86 28.77 29.27
N SER A 437 -2.28 28.23 30.42
CA SER A 437 -3.11 28.98 31.38
C SER A 437 -2.38 30.20 31.97
N ALA A 438 -1.11 30.03 32.36
CA ALA A 438 -0.29 31.11 32.90
C ALA A 438 -0.09 32.26 31.90
N ILE A 439 0.01 31.96 30.60
CA ILE A 439 0.06 32.97 29.53
C ILE A 439 -1.28 33.69 29.41
N GLN A 440 -2.39 32.97 29.38
CA GLN A 440 -3.74 33.53 29.26
C GLN A 440 -4.10 34.44 30.46
N GLU A 441 -3.61 34.12 31.65
CA GLU A 441 -3.78 34.89 32.87
C GLU A 441 -2.81 36.08 32.99
N GLY A 442 -1.85 36.18 32.08
CA GLY A 442 -0.83 37.25 32.11
C GLY A 442 0.30 36.99 33.12
N ASN A 443 0.35 35.83 33.78
CA ASN A 443 1.40 35.47 34.74
C ASN A 443 2.74 35.20 34.04
N ILE A 444 2.70 34.80 32.77
CA ILE A 444 3.86 34.57 31.91
C ILE A 444 3.68 35.39 30.62
N ILE A 445 4.72 36.12 30.25
CA ILE A 445 4.72 36.88 29.00
C ILE A 445 5.01 35.95 27.83
N GLY A 446 4.09 35.85 26.87
CA GLY A 446 4.24 35.03 25.68
C GLY A 446 3.03 35.09 24.77
N LYS A 447 3.18 34.57 23.53
CA LYS A 447 2.10 34.52 22.53
C LYS A 447 1.91 33.10 21.96
N THR A 448 2.62 32.11 22.48
CA THR A 448 2.55 30.73 22.00
C THR A 448 1.19 30.11 22.37
N SER A 449 0.49 29.64 21.38
CA SER A 449 -0.76 28.86 21.55
C SER A 449 -0.42 27.40 21.77
N PHE A 450 -0.80 26.85 22.92
CA PHE A 450 -0.56 25.45 23.27
C PHE A 450 -1.81 24.61 22.97
N ILE A 451 -1.68 23.58 22.15
CA ILE A 451 -2.75 22.70 21.71
C ILE A 451 -2.35 21.27 22.00
N THR A 452 -3.24 20.50 22.62
CA THR A 452 -3.05 19.07 22.87
C THR A 452 -4.06 18.27 22.07
N THR A 453 -3.62 17.20 21.40
CA THR A 453 -4.51 16.27 20.68
C THR A 453 -4.45 14.88 21.30
N ARG A 454 -5.62 14.30 21.61
CA ARG A 454 -5.77 12.95 22.17
C ARG A 454 -6.47 12.04 21.20
N PHE A 455 -5.87 10.89 20.94
CA PHE A 455 -6.47 9.79 20.17
C PHE A 455 -5.95 8.43 20.65
N GLY A 456 -6.65 7.36 20.28
CA GLY A 456 -6.32 5.99 20.68
C GLY A 456 -5.26 5.35 19.79
N ASN A 457 -5.41 4.02 19.57
CA ASN A 457 -4.41 3.31 18.78
C ASN A 457 -4.54 3.66 17.28
N VAL A 458 -3.39 3.64 16.60
CA VAL A 458 -3.32 3.80 15.14
C VAL A 458 -2.91 2.50 14.48
N LEU A 459 -3.58 2.18 13.36
CA LEU A 459 -3.35 0.95 12.60
C LEU A 459 -1.96 0.93 11.97
N GLY A 460 -1.29 -0.21 12.03
CA GLY A 460 -0.02 -0.42 11.33
C GLY A 460 1.18 0.35 11.85
N SER A 461 1.09 1.01 13.03
CA SER A 461 2.24 1.71 13.62
C SER A 461 3.32 0.73 14.08
N ASN A 462 4.59 1.17 14.02
CA ASN A 462 5.75 0.34 14.43
C ASN A 462 5.59 -0.23 15.83
N GLY A 463 5.82 -1.55 15.96
CA GLY A 463 5.69 -2.30 17.21
C GLY A 463 4.25 -2.44 17.73
N SER A 464 3.23 -2.17 16.91
CA SER A 464 1.82 -2.40 17.26
C SER A 464 1.40 -3.85 16.99
N VAL A 465 0.15 -4.18 17.37
CA VAL A 465 -0.42 -5.52 17.29
C VAL A 465 -0.48 -6.08 15.85
N ILE A 466 -0.76 -5.26 14.85
CA ILE A 466 -0.90 -5.72 13.45
C ILE A 466 0.44 -6.20 12.86
N PRO A 467 1.54 -5.43 12.91
CA PRO A 467 2.86 -5.94 12.52
C PRO A 467 3.28 -7.22 13.27
N LEU A 468 2.99 -7.29 14.58
CA LEU A 468 3.28 -8.47 15.37
C LEU A 468 2.52 -9.70 14.87
N PHE A 469 1.21 -9.60 14.68
CA PHE A 469 0.39 -10.70 14.18
C PHE A 469 0.82 -11.13 12.77
N ARG A 470 1.12 -10.16 11.91
CA ARG A 470 1.62 -10.45 10.54
C ARG A 470 2.92 -11.27 10.60
N GLN A 471 3.85 -10.89 11.46
CA GLN A 471 5.11 -11.63 11.66
C GLN A 471 4.85 -13.04 12.20
N GLN A 472 4.03 -13.19 13.26
CA GLN A 472 3.70 -14.47 13.85
C GLN A 472 3.00 -15.41 12.83
N ILE A 473 2.08 -14.90 12.00
CA ILE A 473 1.43 -15.68 10.94
C ILE A 473 2.46 -16.13 9.89
N MET A 474 3.39 -15.25 9.49
CA MET A 474 4.45 -15.59 8.53
C MET A 474 5.42 -16.65 9.08
N GLU A 475 5.66 -16.66 10.39
CA GLU A 475 6.51 -17.63 11.09
C GLU A 475 5.80 -18.97 11.36
N GLY A 476 4.49 -19.10 11.05
CA GLY A 476 3.70 -20.31 11.27
C GLY A 476 3.00 -20.36 12.63
N GLY A 477 2.92 -19.25 13.34
CA GLY A 477 2.25 -19.11 14.64
C GLY A 477 3.10 -19.49 15.87
N PRO A 478 2.49 -19.52 17.07
CA PRO A 478 1.12 -19.11 17.34
C PRO A 478 0.93 -17.58 17.31
N VAL A 479 -0.31 -17.12 17.09
CA VAL A 479 -0.68 -15.72 17.28
C VAL A 479 -1.00 -15.46 18.74
N THR A 480 -0.33 -14.47 19.36
CA THR A 480 -0.46 -14.20 20.79
C THR A 480 -1.38 -13.02 21.06
N VAL A 481 -2.47 -13.26 21.79
CA VAL A 481 -3.44 -12.25 22.25
C VAL A 481 -3.39 -12.16 23.76
N THR A 482 -3.44 -10.95 24.33
CA THR A 482 -3.28 -10.80 25.79
C THR A 482 -4.51 -11.22 26.59
N HIS A 483 -5.72 -11.08 26.04
CA HIS A 483 -6.95 -11.55 26.68
C HIS A 483 -8.04 -11.79 25.63
N PRO A 484 -8.91 -12.82 25.74
CA PRO A 484 -9.96 -13.10 24.76
C PRO A 484 -10.94 -11.94 24.54
N ASP A 485 -11.23 -11.15 25.59
CA ASP A 485 -12.20 -10.06 25.53
C ASP A 485 -11.57 -8.66 25.40
N ILE A 486 -10.28 -8.59 25.10
CA ILE A 486 -9.60 -7.31 24.97
C ILE A 486 -10.12 -6.55 23.74
N ILE A 487 -10.51 -5.30 23.97
CA ILE A 487 -10.96 -4.40 22.90
C ILE A 487 -10.06 -3.17 22.80
N ARG A 488 -9.92 -2.64 21.57
CA ARG A 488 -9.21 -1.39 21.31
C ARG A 488 -9.94 -0.60 20.25
N TYR A 489 -9.78 0.71 20.31
CA TYR A 489 -10.23 1.62 19.28
C TYR A 489 -9.08 1.87 18.31
N PHE A 490 -9.38 1.91 17.02
CA PHE A 490 -8.39 2.11 15.97
C PHE A 490 -8.78 3.22 15.02
N MET A 491 -7.75 3.90 14.53
CA MET A 491 -7.82 4.91 13.50
C MET A 491 -6.66 4.69 12.52
N THR A 492 -6.76 5.10 11.27
CA THR A 492 -5.61 5.05 10.37
C THR A 492 -4.62 6.17 10.71
N ILE A 493 -3.33 5.96 10.42
CA ILE A 493 -2.31 6.99 10.67
C ILE A 493 -2.60 8.26 9.83
N PRO A 494 -2.94 8.17 8.52
CA PRO A 494 -3.32 9.36 7.75
C PRO A 494 -4.53 10.10 8.31
N GLU A 495 -5.55 9.38 8.79
CA GLU A 495 -6.73 9.97 9.44
C GLU A 495 -6.34 10.75 10.71
N ALA A 496 -5.57 10.13 11.60
CA ALA A 496 -5.10 10.78 12.82
C ALA A 496 -4.32 12.07 12.52
N CYS A 497 -3.40 12.03 11.53
CA CYS A 497 -2.62 13.19 11.15
C CYS A 497 -3.45 14.31 10.52
N ARG A 498 -4.47 13.98 9.71
CA ARG A 498 -5.42 14.96 9.18
C ARG A 498 -6.16 15.68 10.31
N LEU A 499 -6.69 14.93 11.29
CA LEU A 499 -7.37 15.52 12.45
C LEU A 499 -6.43 16.36 13.32
N VAL A 500 -5.16 15.95 13.46
CA VAL A 500 -4.14 16.76 14.17
C VAL A 500 -3.92 18.09 13.45
N LEU A 501 -3.79 18.09 12.13
CA LEU A 501 -3.66 19.31 11.34
C LEU A 501 -4.88 20.22 11.53
N GLU A 502 -6.08 19.70 11.43
CA GLU A 502 -7.31 20.47 11.60
C GLU A 502 -7.43 21.04 13.02
N ALA A 503 -7.20 20.23 14.06
CA ALA A 503 -7.19 20.67 15.46
C ALA A 503 -6.16 21.79 15.71
N ALA A 504 -5.00 21.74 15.06
CA ALA A 504 -3.97 22.77 15.16
C ALA A 504 -4.45 24.15 14.68
N PHE A 505 -5.40 24.19 13.75
CA PHE A 505 -5.94 25.45 13.19
C PHE A 505 -7.29 25.85 13.77
N MET A 506 -8.01 24.92 14.39
CA MET A 506 -9.23 25.25 15.16
C MET A 506 -8.91 25.83 16.53
N GLY A 507 -7.75 25.48 17.13
CA GLY A 507 -7.35 25.89 18.47
C GLY A 507 -6.95 27.35 18.55
N GLN A 508 -7.50 28.06 19.54
CA GLN A 508 -7.20 29.46 19.85
C GLN A 508 -6.20 29.62 21.02
N GLY A 509 -5.78 28.52 21.62
CA GLY A 509 -4.80 28.45 22.69
C GLY A 509 -5.27 27.67 23.91
N ASN A 510 -4.38 26.88 24.49
CA ASN A 510 -4.61 26.05 25.66
C ASN A 510 -5.78 25.04 25.53
N ASP A 511 -5.99 24.53 24.33
CA ASP A 511 -7.10 23.63 24.01
C ASP A 511 -6.66 22.17 24.02
N ILE A 512 -7.56 21.29 24.45
CA ILE A 512 -7.43 19.84 24.29
C ILE A 512 -8.44 19.38 23.27
N PHE A 513 -7.98 18.80 22.17
CA PHE A 513 -8.85 18.18 21.18
C PHE A 513 -8.82 16.66 21.31
N ILE A 514 -9.99 16.05 21.27
CA ILE A 514 -10.25 14.64 21.44
C ILE A 514 -10.86 14.12 20.14
N PHE A 515 -10.29 13.04 19.59
CA PHE A 515 -10.79 12.50 18.33
C PHE A 515 -11.76 11.34 18.55
N ASP A 516 -12.83 11.34 17.76
CA ASP A 516 -13.77 10.21 17.70
C ASP A 516 -13.05 8.96 17.18
N MET A 517 -12.94 7.97 18.04
CA MET A 517 -12.30 6.70 17.70
C MET A 517 -13.24 5.67 17.05
N GLY A 518 -14.55 5.97 16.95
CA GLY A 518 -15.62 5.13 16.40
C GLY A 518 -15.86 3.83 17.14
N LYS A 519 -16.07 2.73 16.40
CA LYS A 519 -16.44 1.44 17.00
C LYS A 519 -15.23 0.71 17.59
N PRO A 520 -15.40 0.04 18.74
CA PRO A 520 -14.34 -0.79 19.32
C PRO A 520 -14.14 -2.06 18.48
N VAL A 521 -12.89 -2.53 18.45
CA VAL A 521 -12.47 -3.75 17.74
C VAL A 521 -11.96 -4.77 18.76
N LYS A 522 -12.51 -5.97 18.73
CA LYS A 522 -12.03 -7.10 19.52
C LYS A 522 -10.74 -7.63 18.90
N ILE A 523 -9.66 -7.69 19.68
CA ILE A 523 -8.33 -8.07 19.17
C ILE A 523 -8.30 -9.53 18.69
N THR A 524 -9.05 -10.41 19.33
CA THR A 524 -9.20 -11.81 18.91
C THR A 524 -9.84 -11.91 17.52
N ASP A 525 -10.90 -11.12 17.25
CA ASP A 525 -11.55 -11.12 15.94
C ASP A 525 -10.62 -10.58 14.85
N MET A 526 -9.82 -9.57 15.19
CA MET A 526 -8.78 -9.06 14.30
C MET A 526 -7.73 -10.13 13.98
N ALA A 527 -7.26 -10.89 14.98
CA ALA A 527 -6.34 -12.00 14.79
C ALA A 527 -6.93 -13.06 13.83
N CYS A 528 -8.17 -13.49 14.08
CA CYS A 528 -8.89 -14.43 13.21
C CYS A 528 -8.99 -13.91 11.77
N ARG A 529 -9.36 -12.65 11.57
CA ARG A 529 -9.46 -12.04 10.23
C ARG A 529 -8.08 -11.99 9.53
N MET A 530 -7.01 -11.68 10.25
CA MET A 530 -5.65 -11.65 9.69
C MET A 530 -5.15 -13.04 9.27
N ILE A 531 -5.43 -14.08 10.06
CA ILE A 531 -5.11 -15.47 9.70
C ILE A 531 -5.87 -15.86 8.42
N LYS A 532 -7.17 -15.56 8.34
CA LYS A 532 -7.99 -15.84 7.15
C LYS A 532 -7.52 -15.07 5.91
N LEU A 533 -7.10 -13.79 6.06
CA LEU A 533 -6.51 -13.00 4.97
C LEU A 533 -5.20 -13.60 4.45
N ALA A 534 -4.46 -14.32 5.29
CA ALA A 534 -3.27 -15.08 4.87
C ALA A 534 -3.61 -16.40 4.17
N GLY A 535 -4.91 -16.75 4.05
CA GLY A 535 -5.37 -18.01 3.45
C GLY A 535 -5.33 -19.22 4.39
N LEU A 536 -5.16 -18.98 5.70
CA LEU A 536 -5.02 -19.99 6.74
C LEU A 536 -6.27 -20.04 7.63
N GLN A 537 -6.47 -21.15 8.35
CA GLN A 537 -7.60 -21.34 9.26
C GLN A 537 -7.17 -21.10 10.72
N PRO A 538 -7.88 -20.23 11.48
CA PRO A 538 -7.65 -20.06 12.91
C PRO A 538 -7.83 -21.39 13.65
N ASP A 539 -7.01 -21.62 14.67
CA ASP A 539 -6.98 -22.78 15.57
C ASP A 539 -6.75 -24.15 14.88
N LYS A 540 -6.58 -24.16 13.54
CA LYS A 540 -6.24 -25.35 12.77
C LYS A 540 -4.84 -25.25 12.17
N ASP A 541 -4.59 -24.18 11.39
CA ASP A 541 -3.30 -23.94 10.76
C ASP A 541 -2.43 -23.03 11.65
N ILE A 542 -3.06 -22.07 12.33
CA ILE A 542 -2.42 -21.11 13.25
C ILE A 542 -3.23 -21.05 14.54
N GLU A 543 -2.60 -21.43 15.64
CA GLU A 543 -3.18 -21.37 16.99
C GLU A 543 -3.22 -19.93 17.51
N ILE A 544 -4.29 -19.56 18.25
CA ILE A 544 -4.39 -18.30 18.99
C ILE A 544 -4.18 -18.57 20.47
N VAL A 545 -3.06 -18.06 21.02
CA VAL A 545 -2.67 -18.28 22.41
C VAL A 545 -2.94 -17.03 23.24
N TYR A 546 -3.54 -17.21 24.42
CA TYR A 546 -3.81 -16.12 25.36
C TYR A 546 -2.74 -16.04 26.43
N THR A 547 -2.01 -14.90 26.47
CA THR A 547 -0.82 -14.73 27.31
C THR A 547 -1.07 -14.06 28.67
N GLY A 548 -2.28 -13.56 28.91
CA GLY A 548 -2.59 -12.69 30.05
C GLY A 548 -2.27 -11.21 29.77
N LEU A 549 -2.93 -10.31 30.50
CA LEU A 549 -2.71 -8.87 30.38
C LEU A 549 -1.28 -8.51 30.80
N ARG A 550 -0.67 -7.61 30.04
CA ARG A 550 0.69 -7.12 30.30
C ARG A 550 0.69 -6.04 31.41
N PRO A 551 1.83 -5.81 32.08
CA PRO A 551 1.93 -4.71 33.04
C PRO A 551 1.49 -3.37 32.47
N GLY A 552 0.61 -2.67 33.19
CA GLY A 552 0.04 -1.39 32.77
C GLY A 552 -1.09 -1.46 31.73
N GLU A 553 -1.47 -2.66 31.27
CA GLU A 553 -2.48 -2.84 30.22
C GLU A 553 -3.90 -2.90 30.81
N LYS A 554 -4.83 -2.11 30.22
CA LYS A 554 -6.27 -2.15 30.52
C LYS A 554 -6.95 -3.21 29.65
N LEU A 555 -7.95 -3.90 30.18
CA LEU A 555 -8.82 -4.79 29.41
C LEU A 555 -9.66 -3.98 28.41
N TYR A 556 -10.25 -2.89 28.86
CA TYR A 556 -11.04 -1.95 28.07
C TYR A 556 -10.43 -0.57 28.18
N GLU A 557 -10.22 0.09 27.03
CA GLU A 557 -9.85 1.51 27.01
C GLU A 557 -11.11 2.35 27.21
N GLU A 558 -10.99 3.44 27.97
CA GLU A 558 -12.09 4.35 28.22
C GLU A 558 -12.42 5.16 26.95
N LEU A 559 -13.71 5.47 26.76
CA LEU A 559 -14.10 6.45 25.76
C LEU A 559 -13.45 7.79 26.10
N LEU A 560 -12.82 8.39 25.11
CA LEU A 560 -12.06 9.62 25.28
C LEU A 560 -12.96 10.84 25.54
N TYR A 561 -14.21 10.77 25.10
CA TYR A 561 -15.19 11.84 25.25
C TYR A 561 -16.52 11.26 25.77
N ASN A 562 -17.18 12.05 26.58
CA ASN A 562 -18.58 11.89 26.93
C ASN A 562 -19.23 13.30 26.93
N GLU A 563 -20.55 13.35 26.92
CA GLU A 563 -21.32 14.61 26.87
C GLU A 563 -21.01 15.54 28.07
N GLU A 564 -20.58 14.99 29.19
CA GLU A 564 -20.26 15.75 30.41
C GLU A 564 -18.87 16.42 30.37
N ASN A 565 -17.92 15.84 29.60
CA ASN A 565 -16.49 16.23 29.64
C ASN A 565 -15.97 16.82 28.32
N SER A 566 -16.83 17.00 27.32
CA SER A 566 -16.41 17.54 26.02
C SER A 566 -17.52 18.29 25.31
N THR A 567 -17.12 19.23 24.48
CA THR A 567 -18.03 20.00 23.61
C THR A 567 -17.76 19.68 22.14
N PRO A 568 -18.80 19.58 21.30
CA PRO A 568 -18.60 19.36 19.86
C PRO A 568 -17.91 20.56 19.20
N THR A 569 -17.20 20.29 18.10
CA THR A 569 -16.62 21.32 17.26
C THR A 569 -17.33 21.38 15.90
N LEU A 570 -16.82 22.22 14.99
CA LEU A 570 -17.30 22.25 13.60
C LEU A 570 -17.07 20.92 12.85
N ASN A 571 -16.03 20.19 13.22
CA ASN A 571 -15.80 18.84 12.69
C ASN A 571 -16.42 17.81 13.64
N PRO A 572 -17.36 16.97 13.15
CA PRO A 572 -18.04 15.97 13.98
C PRO A 572 -17.10 14.87 14.53
N LYS A 573 -15.87 14.80 14.04
CA LYS A 573 -14.83 13.86 14.49
C LYS A 573 -13.88 14.45 15.53
N ILE A 574 -14.01 15.74 15.85
CA ILE A 574 -13.17 16.46 16.80
C ILE A 574 -14.04 17.04 17.91
N PHE A 575 -13.74 16.68 19.14
CA PHE A 575 -14.37 17.24 20.33
C PHE A 575 -13.36 18.10 21.09
N LYS A 576 -13.81 19.17 21.70
CA LYS A 576 -13.01 20.00 22.60
C LYS A 576 -13.21 19.51 24.02
N GLY A 577 -12.15 18.99 24.64
CA GLY A 577 -12.17 18.54 26.02
C GLY A 577 -12.18 19.72 27.00
N ILE A 578 -12.82 19.55 28.14
CA ILE A 578 -12.78 20.52 29.24
C ILE A 578 -11.40 20.45 29.87
N SER A 579 -10.65 21.53 29.77
CA SER A 579 -9.34 21.66 30.41
C SER A 579 -9.55 21.99 31.89
N LEU A 580 -9.07 21.12 32.78
CA LEU A 580 -8.99 21.47 34.20
C LEU A 580 -7.84 22.48 34.38
N LYS A 581 -8.15 23.59 35.06
CA LYS A 581 -7.14 24.61 35.36
C LYS A 581 -6.00 23.99 36.15
N GLN A 582 -4.80 24.09 35.61
CA GLN A 582 -3.56 23.61 36.22
C GLN A 582 -2.73 24.80 36.68
N ASP A 583 -2.22 24.72 37.90
CA ASP A 583 -1.41 25.77 38.50
C ASP A 583 0.06 25.56 38.10
N TYR A 584 0.60 26.45 37.28
CA TYR A 584 1.96 26.37 36.77
C TYR A 584 3.01 26.44 37.88
N ASP A 585 2.78 27.28 38.92
CA ASP A 585 3.73 27.45 40.03
C ASP A 585 3.81 26.20 40.91
N LYS A 586 2.80 25.33 40.87
CA LYS A 586 2.83 24.00 41.55
C LYS A 586 3.39 22.90 40.63
N ILE A 587 2.99 22.88 39.38
CA ILE A 587 3.36 21.78 38.46
C ILE A 587 4.86 21.85 38.11
N LYS A 588 5.39 23.04 37.81
CA LYS A 588 6.78 23.20 37.37
C LYS A 588 7.79 22.68 38.43
N PRO A 589 7.75 23.10 39.70
CA PRO A 589 8.67 22.58 40.72
C PRO A 589 8.52 21.08 40.97
N ALA A 590 7.27 20.57 40.97
CA ALA A 590 7.00 19.14 41.14
C ALA A 590 7.59 18.30 39.99
N LEU A 591 7.47 18.82 38.72
CA LEU A 591 8.07 18.21 37.55
C LEU A 591 9.62 18.21 37.67
N GLN A 592 10.22 19.32 38.08
CA GLN A 592 11.68 19.41 38.24
C GLN A 592 12.19 18.39 39.28
N GLN A 593 11.55 18.29 40.45
CA GLN A 593 11.88 17.30 41.45
C GLN A 593 11.76 15.87 40.93
N LEU A 594 10.69 15.54 40.20
CA LEU A 594 10.50 14.24 39.56
C LEU A 594 11.63 13.90 38.59
N VAL A 595 12.04 14.89 37.77
CA VAL A 595 13.13 14.73 36.81
C VAL A 595 14.46 14.47 37.52
N GLU A 596 14.77 15.19 38.61
CA GLU A 596 15.96 14.95 39.43
C GLU A 596 15.99 13.52 39.97
N VAL A 597 14.88 13.04 40.52
CA VAL A 597 14.77 11.66 40.98
C VAL A 597 14.92 10.66 39.83
N ALA A 598 14.32 10.93 38.68
CA ALA A 598 14.45 10.07 37.51
C ALA A 598 15.91 10.01 36.99
N GLN A 599 16.73 11.05 37.21
CA GLN A 599 18.15 11.05 36.85
C GLN A 599 18.98 10.09 37.72
N THR A 600 18.53 9.75 38.94
CA THR A 600 19.20 8.79 39.83
C THR A 600 18.88 7.34 39.48
N ASP A 601 18.07 7.06 38.47
CA ASP A 601 17.57 5.74 38.10
C ASP A 601 16.82 4.97 39.22
N ASN A 602 16.34 5.66 40.26
CA ASN A 602 15.51 5.07 41.28
C ASN A 602 14.06 4.88 40.82
N LYS A 603 13.78 3.74 40.23
CA LYS A 603 12.50 3.41 39.60
C LYS A 603 11.29 3.54 40.52
N LYS A 604 11.41 2.99 41.76
CA LYS A 604 10.32 3.00 42.75
C LYS A 604 9.99 4.41 43.19
N GLU A 605 11.01 5.20 43.51
CA GLU A 605 10.82 6.60 43.92
C GLU A 605 10.26 7.46 42.77
N THR A 606 10.77 7.26 41.57
CA THR A 606 10.24 7.94 40.35
C THR A 606 8.74 7.69 40.19
N VAL A 607 8.30 6.43 40.26
CA VAL A 607 6.87 6.11 40.13
C VAL A 607 6.06 6.62 41.31
N TYR A 608 6.60 6.55 42.53
CA TYR A 608 5.94 7.10 43.72
C TYR A 608 5.68 8.60 43.57
N GLN A 609 6.69 9.38 43.18
CA GLN A 609 6.53 10.82 42.96
C GLN A 609 5.58 11.12 41.79
N LEU A 610 5.65 10.35 40.69
CA LEU A 610 4.72 10.47 39.59
C LEU A 610 3.26 10.31 40.05
N LYS A 611 2.98 9.33 40.95
CA LYS A 611 1.64 9.13 41.56
C LYS A 611 1.22 10.29 42.50
N GLN A 612 2.17 10.99 43.10
CA GLN A 612 1.82 12.19 43.89
C GLN A 612 1.39 13.36 43.01
N ILE A 613 2.01 13.51 41.85
CA ILE A 613 1.75 14.62 40.93
C ILE A 613 0.50 14.34 40.06
N VAL A 614 0.29 13.09 39.65
CA VAL A 614 -0.83 12.63 38.84
C VAL A 614 -1.76 11.78 39.73
N PRO A 615 -2.72 12.38 40.41
CA PRO A 615 -3.54 11.70 41.43
C PRO A 615 -4.46 10.63 40.87
N GLU A 616 -4.83 10.71 39.59
CA GLU A 616 -5.63 9.72 38.88
C GLU A 616 -4.84 8.48 38.42
N PHE A 617 -3.52 8.49 38.58
CA PHE A 617 -2.69 7.33 38.18
C PHE A 617 -2.82 6.17 39.20
N LYS A 618 -3.44 5.08 38.72
CA LYS A 618 -3.54 3.79 39.46
C LYS A 618 -2.91 2.70 38.60
N SER A 619 -1.87 2.06 39.09
CA SER A 619 -1.20 0.97 38.38
C SER A 619 -2.13 -0.24 38.20
N MET A 620 -2.05 -0.92 37.05
CA MET A 620 -2.76 -2.18 36.81
C MET A 620 -1.79 -3.23 36.28
N ASN A 621 -1.88 -4.45 36.82
CA ASN A 621 -1.02 -5.58 36.45
C ASN A 621 0.49 -5.26 36.56
N SER A 622 0.87 -4.37 37.46
CA SER A 622 2.22 -3.83 37.57
C SER A 622 2.80 -4.01 38.95
N VAL A 623 4.12 -4.14 39.05
CA VAL A 623 4.85 -4.16 40.32
C VAL A 623 4.67 -2.88 41.15
N TYR A 624 4.11 -1.84 40.55
CA TYR A 624 3.89 -0.55 41.19
C TYR A 624 2.50 -0.40 41.83
N GLU A 625 1.63 -1.42 41.81
CA GLU A 625 0.35 -1.44 42.52
C GLU A 625 0.53 -1.27 44.03
N ALA A 626 1.59 -1.86 44.60
CA ALA A 626 1.94 -1.70 46.01
C ALA A 626 2.19 -0.24 46.43
N LEU A 627 2.43 0.68 45.49
CA LEU A 627 2.59 2.10 45.75
C LEU A 627 1.25 2.85 45.82
N ASP A 628 0.16 2.29 45.35
CA ASP A 628 -1.18 2.93 45.35
C ASP A 628 -1.70 3.06 46.79
N GLU A 629 -1.54 2.05 47.63
CA GLU A 629 -1.92 2.08 49.06
C GLU A 629 -1.12 3.11 49.86
N LYS A 630 0.20 3.20 49.64
CA LYS A 630 1.06 4.20 50.27
C LYS A 630 0.66 5.63 49.91
N THR A 631 0.30 5.87 48.67
CA THR A 631 -0.15 7.16 48.17
C THR A 631 -1.48 7.57 48.82
N TYR A 632 -2.42 6.62 48.98
CA TYR A 632 -3.70 6.85 49.64
C TYR A 632 -3.51 7.20 51.13
N ILE A 633 -2.67 6.49 51.84
CA ILE A 633 -2.37 6.72 53.26
C ILE A 633 -1.71 8.09 53.45
N SER A 634 -0.73 8.47 52.63
CA SER A 634 -0.05 9.77 52.76
C SER A 634 -1.00 10.96 52.46
N LYS A 635 -1.91 10.83 51.52
CA LYS A 635 -2.95 11.85 51.25
C LYS A 635 -3.93 11.99 52.40
N LYS A 636 -4.38 10.88 52.99
CA LYS A 636 -5.28 10.87 54.14
C LYS A 636 -4.61 11.49 55.39
N MET A 637 -3.31 11.25 55.64
CA MET A 637 -2.58 11.92 56.70
C MET A 637 -2.44 13.45 56.46
N LYS A 638 -2.13 13.87 55.25
CA LYS A 638 -2.06 15.31 54.93
C LYS A 638 -3.42 16.02 55.03
N SER A 639 -4.53 15.39 54.65
CA SER A 639 -5.86 15.96 54.83
C SER A 639 -6.24 16.08 56.32
N ASN A 640 -5.87 15.12 57.15
CA ASN A 640 -6.14 15.16 58.61
C ASN A 640 -5.29 16.21 59.35
N ILE A 641 -4.12 16.56 58.81
CA ILE A 641 -3.25 17.63 59.39
C ILE A 641 -3.75 19.03 58.95
N MET A 642 -4.51 19.17 57.86
CA MET A 642 -5.10 20.46 57.44
C MET A 642 -6.44 20.77 58.17
N PHE A 643 -7.04 19.80 58.85
CA PHE A 643 -8.28 19.97 59.59
C PHE A 643 -8.08 20.02 61.13
N ASN A 644 -6.85 19.94 61.65
CA ASN A 644 -6.43 20.25 63.00
C ASN A 644 -5.54 21.50 62.97
#